data_179bf6a663931c92d54b7a844a2cad65
#
_entry.id   179bf6a663931c92d54b7a844a2cad65
#
_cell.length_a   1.000
_cell.length_b   1.000
_cell.length_c   1.000
_cell.angle_alpha   90.00
_cell.angle_beta   90.00
_cell.angle_gamma   90.00
#
_symmetry.space_group_name_H-M   'P 1'
#
loop_
_entity.id
_entity.type
_entity.pdbx_description
1 polymer ?
#
loop_
_entity_poly.entity_id
_entity_poly.type
_entity_poly.pdbx_seq_one_letter_code
_entity_poly.pdbx_strand_id
1 'polypeptide(L)'
;MAFPITFQHDSMQCGIACLQMICKHFGRKFSLDFLSKLCFATNEGVSLLGINDAANKLGLKTLCVKASMNELDQISLPAILHWNQKHFVVLYKIKKGRKYYIADPGKGLTAYTNEEMQEYWLSTNSKGVEKGVVMMLEPASHFYDTKNASGTNEKEIHSFRFLYGYVRRYYKYFGMIAVGLALGSIIQLVLPFLTQAIVDKGIKHQDLNIILLILFGQLMLTISRTVIDFLRRWILLRISMKINISLISDFYIKLLKLPMSFFDTKLMGDLMQRMNDHGRVNNFLTQNVLNIVFSLLTLIVFSVVLVIYDKLVFLAFLIGSMLYGVWVALFLKRRKVIDYELFEQQAINNNRTYEFITSMQEIKLQDCEQRKRQEWEHIQKDLFKIQQKSLRLQQQEEAGGIFINELKNIAITVMSAAAVIEGNMTLGMMLAVQYIIGQLCSPVEQLMDFFYSIQDVKISLERINEIHSMEDENGKAGLLTSIEQKSKGINIQNVIFKYNPHVLTKTIDHVDMQIPQGKVTAIVGASGSGKTTLIKLILGYYSVIEGRICIGSTNINDVNKQWWRRQCGVVMQDGVIFSESIARNIAVDDAEIDQVRLVEAAKISCIFDYVMGLPLKFDTKIGRDGIGLSQGQKQRILIARAVYKNPEYIFLDEATNSLDANNERKIVENLDRFYKGKTVVIVAHRLSTVKNADQIVVIDHGKVVETGTHDTLTLKKGAYFQLVKNQLELGN
;
A
#
# COMPACT_ATOMS: atom_id res chain seq x y z
N MET A 1 5.58 17.05 29.29
CA MET A 1 5.41 16.86 27.82
C MET A 1 4.36 15.80 27.57
N ALA A 2 3.54 15.94 26.53
CA ALA A 2 2.62 14.88 26.11
C ALA A 2 3.45 13.70 25.57
N PHE A 3 3.00 12.45 25.80
CA PHE A 3 3.67 11.27 25.26
C PHE A 3 3.66 11.32 23.73
N PRO A 4 4.77 10.99 23.03
CA PRO A 4 4.84 11.05 21.59
C PRO A 4 3.94 9.97 20.98
N ILE A 5 3.04 10.33 20.05
CA ILE A 5 2.19 9.40 19.33
C ILE A 5 2.71 9.19 17.90
N THR A 6 2.68 7.96 17.45
CA THR A 6 2.92 7.58 16.05
C THR A 6 1.77 6.70 15.60
N PHE A 7 1.13 7.07 14.49
CA PHE A 7 0.08 6.27 13.89
C PHE A 7 0.66 5.22 12.95
N GLN A 8 0.06 4.04 12.94
CA GLN A 8 0.41 2.98 11.99
C GLN A 8 -0.05 3.32 10.58
N HIS A 9 0.72 2.91 9.57
CA HIS A 9 0.38 3.15 8.17
C HIS A 9 -0.39 1.99 7.54
N ASP A 10 -0.31 0.81 8.13
CA ASP A 10 -1.11 -0.36 7.77
C ASP A 10 -1.48 -1.15 9.04
N SER A 11 -2.42 -2.09 8.90
CA SER A 11 -2.94 -2.88 10.01
C SER A 11 -1.89 -3.78 10.69
N MET A 12 -0.76 -4.03 10.04
CA MET A 12 0.29 -4.95 10.51
C MET A 12 1.45 -4.24 11.22
N GLN A 13 1.46 -2.89 11.23
CA GLN A 13 2.58 -2.10 11.78
C GLN A 13 2.38 -1.63 13.23
N CYS A 14 1.38 -2.13 13.95
CA CYS A 14 1.09 -1.65 15.33
C CYS A 14 2.30 -1.81 16.27
N GLY A 15 2.99 -2.96 16.26
CA GLY A 15 4.16 -3.20 17.10
C GLY A 15 5.36 -2.31 16.74
N ILE A 16 5.55 -2.01 15.45
CA ILE A 16 6.61 -1.13 14.95
C ILE A 16 6.36 0.30 15.40
N ALA A 17 5.12 0.77 15.30
CA ALA A 17 4.71 2.10 15.76
C ALA A 17 4.86 2.23 17.28
N CYS A 18 4.56 1.18 18.05
CA CYS A 18 4.80 1.12 19.50
C CYS A 18 6.30 1.27 19.81
N LEU A 19 7.17 0.53 19.13
CA LEU A 19 8.61 0.62 19.32
C LEU A 19 9.13 2.03 18.94
N GLN A 20 8.62 2.62 17.85
CA GLN A 20 8.98 3.98 17.46
C GLN A 20 8.56 5.02 18.50
N MET A 21 7.35 4.90 19.08
CA MET A 21 6.88 5.78 20.14
C MET A 21 7.79 5.73 21.37
N ILE A 22 8.22 4.53 21.77
CA ILE A 22 9.14 4.34 22.90
C ILE A 22 10.52 4.94 22.59
N CYS A 23 11.07 4.68 21.40
CA CYS A 23 12.32 5.29 20.98
C CYS A 23 12.25 6.83 20.97
N LYS A 24 11.13 7.41 20.49
CA LYS A 24 10.89 8.87 20.53
C LYS A 24 10.79 9.40 21.98
N HIS A 25 10.17 8.63 22.88
CA HIS A 25 10.08 8.97 24.28
C HIS A 25 11.47 9.07 24.94
N PHE A 26 12.38 8.16 24.60
CA PHE A 26 13.77 8.17 25.06
C PHE A 26 14.69 9.08 24.22
N GLY A 27 14.13 9.93 23.34
CA GLY A 27 14.87 11.00 22.64
C GLY A 27 15.49 10.60 21.29
N ARG A 28 15.26 9.38 20.77
CA ARG A 28 15.74 8.97 19.44
C ARG A 28 14.60 8.75 18.46
N LYS A 29 14.81 9.21 17.22
CA LYS A 29 13.85 9.02 16.12
C LYS A 29 14.39 8.02 15.12
N PHE A 30 13.60 6.99 14.79
CA PHE A 30 13.87 6.03 13.72
C PHE A 30 12.71 6.05 12.74
N SER A 31 12.98 5.80 11.46
CA SER A 31 11.90 5.68 10.47
C SER A 31 11.14 4.37 10.67
N LEU A 32 9.82 4.36 10.31
CA LEU A 32 9.01 3.15 10.36
C LEU A 32 9.54 2.07 9.42
N ASP A 33 10.08 2.44 8.24
CA ASP A 33 10.68 1.51 7.29
C ASP A 33 11.93 0.81 7.88
N PHE A 34 12.80 1.56 8.53
CA PHE A 34 13.97 0.98 9.21
C PHE A 34 13.56 0.00 10.32
N LEU A 35 12.60 0.40 11.16
CA LEU A 35 12.09 -0.46 12.23
C LEU A 35 11.33 -1.68 11.67
N SER A 36 10.61 -1.53 10.56
CA SER A 36 9.92 -2.62 9.87
C SER A 36 10.89 -3.72 9.41
N LYS A 37 12.02 -3.30 8.84
CA LYS A 37 13.09 -4.23 8.44
C LYS A 37 13.72 -4.93 9.65
N LEU A 38 13.92 -4.22 10.77
CA LEU A 38 14.48 -4.80 12.00
C LEU A 38 13.51 -5.76 12.70
N CYS A 39 12.22 -5.41 12.76
CA CYS A 39 11.16 -6.23 13.40
C CYS A 39 10.70 -7.38 12.52
N PHE A 40 11.04 -7.37 11.23
CA PHE A 40 10.58 -8.33 10.22
C PHE A 40 9.05 -8.46 10.20
N ALA A 41 8.38 -7.41 9.73
CA ALA A 41 6.93 -7.41 9.56
C ALA A 41 6.49 -8.42 8.49
N THR A 42 5.45 -9.20 8.80
CA THR A 42 4.80 -10.15 7.89
C THR A 42 3.35 -9.72 7.63
N ASN A 43 2.65 -10.43 6.74
CA ASN A 43 1.20 -10.26 6.53
C ASN A 43 0.35 -10.63 7.75
N GLU A 44 0.91 -11.33 8.73
CA GLU A 44 0.28 -11.63 10.03
C GLU A 44 0.60 -10.58 11.10
N GLY A 45 1.45 -9.59 10.77
CA GLY A 45 1.92 -8.56 11.68
C GLY A 45 3.35 -8.79 12.17
N VAL A 46 3.67 -8.20 13.32
CA VAL A 46 4.97 -8.31 13.97
C VAL A 46 4.84 -9.15 15.24
N SER A 47 5.71 -10.14 15.40
CA SER A 47 5.73 -10.93 16.62
C SER A 47 6.36 -10.17 17.78
N LEU A 48 5.97 -10.52 19.02
CA LEU A 48 6.58 -9.94 20.22
C LEU A 48 8.10 -10.20 20.26
N LEU A 49 8.55 -11.35 19.75
CA LEU A 49 9.97 -11.68 19.62
C LEU A 49 10.67 -10.78 18.60
N GLY A 50 10.01 -10.46 17.47
CA GLY A 50 10.53 -9.52 16.49
C GLY A 50 10.72 -8.11 17.03
N ILE A 51 9.77 -7.63 17.86
CA ILE A 51 9.89 -6.35 18.55
C ILE A 51 11.04 -6.40 19.56
N ASN A 52 11.15 -7.50 20.30
CA ASN A 52 12.21 -7.74 21.29
C ASN A 52 13.61 -7.69 20.65
N ASP A 53 13.81 -8.44 19.58
CA ASP A 53 15.09 -8.50 18.87
C ASP A 53 15.48 -7.17 18.26
N ALA A 54 14.50 -6.46 17.67
CA ALA A 54 14.69 -5.12 17.14
C ALA A 54 15.07 -4.13 18.26
N ALA A 55 14.38 -4.16 19.40
CA ALA A 55 14.66 -3.31 20.55
C ALA A 55 16.09 -3.56 21.10
N ASN A 56 16.49 -4.83 21.23
CA ASN A 56 17.84 -5.21 21.67
C ASN A 56 18.92 -4.72 20.69
N LYS A 57 18.71 -4.84 19.37
CA LYS A 57 19.62 -4.31 18.33
C LYS A 57 19.75 -2.79 18.38
N LEU A 58 18.69 -2.10 18.81
CA LEU A 58 18.70 -0.64 19.00
C LEU A 58 19.37 -0.21 20.32
N GLY A 59 19.72 -1.14 21.20
CA GLY A 59 20.31 -0.87 22.50
C GLY A 59 19.32 -0.65 23.63
N LEU A 60 18.07 -1.10 23.47
CA LEU A 60 17.07 -1.15 24.55
C LEU A 60 17.16 -2.50 25.25
N LYS A 61 17.20 -2.52 26.57
CA LYS A 61 16.99 -3.72 27.36
C LYS A 61 15.51 -4.03 27.42
N THR A 62 15.14 -5.29 27.22
CA THR A 62 13.74 -5.71 27.16
C THR A 62 13.47 -6.83 28.15
N LEU A 63 12.27 -6.81 28.77
CA LEU A 63 11.78 -7.88 29.62
C LEU A 63 10.31 -8.15 29.28
N CYS A 64 10.04 -9.36 28.74
CA CYS A 64 8.70 -9.82 28.40
C CYS A 64 8.17 -10.73 29.50
N VAL A 65 7.05 -10.37 30.12
CA VAL A 65 6.42 -11.15 31.21
C VAL A 65 4.90 -11.24 31.02
N LYS A 66 4.31 -12.25 31.66
CA LYS A 66 2.86 -12.33 31.86
C LYS A 66 2.54 -11.79 33.24
N ALA A 67 1.80 -10.69 33.31
CA ALA A 67 1.47 -10.00 34.54
C ALA A 67 -0.04 -9.98 34.80
N SER A 68 -0.44 -9.99 36.06
CA SER A 68 -1.79 -9.71 36.53
C SER A 68 -2.02 -8.18 36.64
N MET A 69 -3.26 -7.74 36.85
CA MET A 69 -3.58 -6.33 37.03
C MET A 69 -2.79 -5.68 38.20
N ASN A 70 -2.61 -6.40 39.31
CA ASN A 70 -1.86 -5.87 40.46
C ASN A 70 -0.36 -5.76 40.19
N GLU A 71 0.19 -6.67 39.38
CA GLU A 71 1.59 -6.64 38.94
C GLU A 71 1.82 -5.51 37.91
N LEU A 72 0.80 -5.21 37.04
CA LEU A 72 0.86 -4.14 36.07
C LEU A 72 1.03 -2.75 36.68
N ASP A 73 0.47 -2.52 37.86
CA ASP A 73 0.59 -1.25 38.58
C ASP A 73 2.02 -0.96 39.09
N GLN A 74 2.90 -1.96 39.08
CA GLN A 74 4.28 -1.88 39.62
C GLN A 74 5.36 -1.90 38.53
N ILE A 75 5.00 -2.01 37.24
CA ILE A 75 5.98 -2.09 36.16
C ILE A 75 6.61 -0.72 35.82
N SER A 76 7.81 -0.79 35.22
CA SER A 76 8.45 0.40 34.65
C SER A 76 7.72 0.83 33.35
N LEU A 77 7.46 2.13 33.21
CA LEU A 77 6.78 2.72 32.06
C LEU A 77 7.78 3.58 31.25
N PRO A 78 7.62 3.66 29.91
CA PRO A 78 6.55 3.09 29.10
C PRO A 78 6.76 1.61 28.79
N ALA A 79 5.66 0.86 28.60
CA ALA A 79 5.69 -0.57 28.30
C ALA A 79 4.72 -0.91 27.11
N ILE A 80 5.08 -1.91 26.30
CA ILE A 80 4.23 -2.41 25.22
C ILE A 80 3.32 -3.50 25.79
N LEU A 81 2.02 -3.39 25.52
CA LEU A 81 1.00 -4.39 25.89
C LEU A 81 0.50 -5.11 24.65
N HIS A 82 0.24 -6.42 24.78
CA HIS A 82 -0.47 -7.20 23.78
C HIS A 82 -1.97 -7.09 24.02
N TRP A 83 -2.66 -6.45 23.10
CA TRP A 83 -4.04 -5.98 23.23
C TRP A 83 -5.00 -6.82 22.40
N ASN A 84 -6.08 -7.32 22.98
CA ASN A 84 -7.06 -8.18 22.28
C ASN A 84 -6.44 -9.36 21.51
N GLN A 85 -5.30 -9.87 21.94
CA GLN A 85 -4.55 -10.98 21.30
C GLN A 85 -4.13 -10.74 19.84
N LYS A 86 -4.28 -9.53 19.30
CA LYS A 86 -4.01 -9.21 17.87
C LYS A 86 -3.42 -7.82 17.62
N HIS A 87 -3.24 -7.00 18.66
CA HIS A 87 -2.80 -5.63 18.54
C HIS A 87 -1.74 -5.28 19.59
N PHE A 88 -0.89 -4.30 19.33
CA PHE A 88 0.08 -3.79 20.29
C PHE A 88 -0.19 -2.33 20.58
N VAL A 89 -0.11 -1.97 21.87
CA VAL A 89 -0.29 -0.59 22.36
C VAL A 89 0.76 -0.24 23.39
N VAL A 90 1.01 1.04 23.65
CA VAL A 90 1.97 1.49 24.66
C VAL A 90 1.23 2.03 25.88
N LEU A 91 1.43 1.39 27.04
CA LEU A 91 1.03 1.93 28.33
C LEU A 91 2.11 2.93 28.78
N TYR A 92 1.76 4.23 28.87
CA TYR A 92 2.74 5.26 29.20
C TYR A 92 2.51 5.96 30.54
N LYS A 93 1.32 5.81 31.15
CA LYS A 93 1.02 6.40 32.45
C LYS A 93 -0.11 5.64 33.14
N ILE A 94 0.04 5.43 34.44
CA ILE A 94 -1.01 4.91 35.32
C ILE A 94 -1.33 5.96 36.37
N LYS A 95 -2.60 6.28 36.57
CA LYS A 95 -3.07 7.17 37.63
C LYS A 95 -3.71 6.34 38.73
N LYS A 96 -2.90 6.05 39.79
CA LYS A 96 -3.21 5.20 40.96
C LYS A 96 -4.63 4.61 40.94
N GLY A 97 -4.72 3.34 40.50
CA GLY A 97 -5.88 2.47 40.65
C GLY A 97 -7.17 2.82 39.88
N ARG A 98 -7.17 3.84 38.97
CA ARG A 98 -8.43 4.27 38.34
C ARG A 98 -8.38 4.52 36.83
N LYS A 99 -7.25 4.88 36.23
CA LYS A 99 -7.14 5.14 34.79
C LYS A 99 -5.77 4.75 34.23
N TYR A 100 -5.80 3.99 33.15
CA TYR A 100 -4.65 3.57 32.38
C TYR A 100 -4.58 4.40 31.08
N TYR A 101 -3.47 5.10 30.89
CA TYR A 101 -3.27 5.95 29.73
C TYR A 101 -2.45 5.19 28.69
N ILE A 102 -3.06 4.97 27.56
CA ILE A 102 -2.55 4.15 26.47
C ILE A 102 -2.35 5.02 25.22
N ALA A 103 -1.18 4.87 24.59
CA ALA A 103 -0.93 5.35 23.25
C ALA A 103 -1.15 4.21 22.27
N ASP A 104 -2.27 4.24 21.59
CA ASP A 104 -2.69 3.25 20.60
C ASP A 104 -2.31 3.75 19.20
N PRO A 105 -1.50 2.99 18.41
CA PRO A 105 -1.12 3.37 17.06
C PRO A 105 -2.30 3.56 16.10
N GLY A 106 -3.44 2.91 16.37
CA GLY A 106 -4.65 3.06 15.54
C GLY A 106 -5.59 4.17 16.01
N LYS A 107 -5.64 4.43 17.33
CA LYS A 107 -6.66 5.33 17.94
C LYS A 107 -6.08 6.61 18.55
N GLY A 108 -4.77 6.69 18.73
CA GLY A 108 -4.13 7.82 19.40
C GLY A 108 -4.04 7.66 20.91
N LEU A 109 -4.05 8.79 21.65
CA LEU A 109 -3.96 8.78 23.12
C LEU A 109 -5.33 8.53 23.73
N THR A 110 -5.49 7.42 24.41
CA THR A 110 -6.74 6.98 25.06
C THR A 110 -6.54 6.74 26.56
N ALA A 111 -7.63 6.75 27.30
CA ALA A 111 -7.61 6.45 28.73
C ALA A 111 -8.70 5.41 29.01
N TYR A 112 -8.32 4.31 29.65
CA TYR A 112 -9.20 3.19 29.96
C TYR A 112 -9.40 3.07 31.47
N THR A 113 -10.60 2.58 31.85
CA THR A 113 -10.93 2.19 33.22
C THR A 113 -10.30 0.84 33.57
N ASN A 114 -10.38 0.43 34.84
CA ASN A 114 -9.85 -0.88 35.25
C ASN A 114 -10.62 -2.04 34.62
N GLU A 115 -11.95 -1.88 34.46
CA GLU A 115 -12.82 -2.89 33.85
C GLU A 115 -12.52 -3.06 32.36
N GLU A 116 -12.41 -1.95 31.61
CA GLU A 116 -12.01 -1.97 30.19
C GLU A 116 -10.62 -2.55 30.00
N MET A 117 -9.69 -2.24 30.93
CA MET A 117 -8.34 -2.77 30.87
C MET A 117 -8.30 -4.27 31.06
N GLN A 118 -9.12 -4.83 31.96
CA GLN A 118 -9.27 -6.27 32.15
C GLN A 118 -9.83 -6.93 30.90
N GLU A 119 -10.87 -6.37 30.30
CA GLU A 119 -11.52 -6.91 29.11
C GLU A 119 -10.56 -6.97 27.90
N TYR A 120 -9.78 -5.93 27.69
CA TYR A 120 -8.95 -5.83 26.48
C TYR A 120 -7.54 -6.40 26.61
N TRP A 121 -6.96 -6.41 27.81
CA TRP A 121 -5.56 -6.83 27.99
C TRP A 121 -5.39 -8.23 28.55
N LEU A 122 -6.26 -8.71 29.46
CA LEU A 122 -6.15 -10.04 30.01
C LEU A 122 -6.51 -11.08 28.94
N SER A 123 -5.55 -11.92 28.61
CA SER A 123 -5.65 -12.83 27.45
C SER A 123 -5.34 -14.28 27.77
N THR A 124 -4.80 -14.56 28.95
CA THR A 124 -4.39 -15.94 29.37
C THR A 124 -4.76 -16.19 30.80
N ASN A 125 -5.19 -17.42 31.10
CA ASN A 125 -5.39 -17.89 32.47
C ASN A 125 -4.21 -18.79 32.87
N SER A 126 -3.50 -18.44 33.93
CA SER A 126 -2.40 -19.22 34.44
C SER A 126 -2.61 -19.52 35.95
N LYS A 127 -2.84 -20.76 36.29
CA LYS A 127 -3.11 -21.23 37.68
C LYS A 127 -4.30 -20.49 38.33
N GLY A 128 -5.39 -20.25 37.58
CA GLY A 128 -6.60 -19.58 38.10
C GLY A 128 -6.50 -18.06 38.19
N VAL A 129 -5.38 -17.45 37.74
CA VAL A 129 -5.20 -16.00 37.69
C VAL A 129 -5.17 -15.57 36.21
N GLU A 130 -6.00 -14.61 35.87
CA GLU A 130 -5.99 -13.98 34.53
C GLU A 130 -4.77 -13.07 34.40
N LYS A 131 -4.03 -13.24 33.30
CA LYS A 131 -2.79 -12.51 33.01
C LYS A 131 -2.77 -11.99 31.62
N GLY A 132 -2.19 -10.79 31.44
CA GLY A 132 -1.89 -10.18 30.15
C GLY A 132 -0.38 -10.18 29.87
N VAL A 133 -0.02 -10.05 28.59
CA VAL A 133 1.39 -9.98 28.16
C VAL A 133 1.85 -8.52 28.13
N VAL A 134 3.01 -8.26 28.75
CA VAL A 134 3.65 -6.95 28.79
C VAL A 134 5.14 -7.07 28.46
N MET A 135 5.64 -6.12 27.67
CA MET A 135 7.06 -5.94 27.38
C MET A 135 7.52 -4.60 27.94
N MET A 136 8.39 -4.65 28.92
CA MET A 136 9.08 -3.48 29.49
C MET A 136 10.34 -3.19 28.66
N LEU A 137 10.64 -1.90 28.46
CA LEU A 137 11.79 -1.45 27.68
C LEU A 137 12.51 -0.33 28.42
N GLU A 138 13.83 -0.47 28.56
CA GLU A 138 14.69 0.53 29.19
C GLU A 138 15.91 0.83 28.31
N PRO A 139 16.34 2.08 28.16
CA PRO A 139 17.52 2.40 27.38
C PRO A 139 18.80 1.92 28.08
N ALA A 140 19.64 1.18 27.36
CA ALA A 140 21.00 0.85 27.77
C ALA A 140 21.98 1.95 27.31
N SER A 141 23.23 1.95 27.81
CA SER A 141 24.26 2.92 27.42
C SER A 141 24.45 3.01 25.90
N HIS A 142 24.41 1.87 25.21
CA HIS A 142 24.56 1.79 23.76
C HIS A 142 23.38 2.35 22.96
N PHE A 143 22.23 2.58 23.59
CA PHE A 143 21.08 3.20 22.92
C PHE A 143 21.39 4.60 22.42
N TYR A 144 22.23 5.34 23.13
CA TYR A 144 22.60 6.73 22.82
C TYR A 144 23.84 6.84 21.92
N ASP A 145 24.53 5.73 21.59
CA ASP A 145 25.73 5.76 20.77
C ASP A 145 25.43 6.19 19.32
N THR A 146 26.20 7.15 18.81
CA THR A 146 26.01 7.74 17.48
C THR A 146 26.31 6.79 16.32
N LYS A 147 27.03 5.67 16.55
CA LYS A 147 27.36 4.68 15.51
C LYS A 147 26.13 3.94 14.95
N ASN A 148 25.02 3.93 15.68
CA ASN A 148 23.74 3.37 15.21
C ASN A 148 22.88 4.41 14.47
N ALA A 149 23.44 5.53 14.06
CA ALA A 149 22.75 6.68 13.47
C ALA A 149 22.29 6.47 12.01
N SER A 150 22.60 5.35 11.37
CA SER A 150 22.16 5.11 9.99
C SER A 150 20.65 5.03 9.79
N GLY A 151 19.87 4.89 10.87
CA GLY A 151 18.39 4.96 10.84
C GLY A 151 17.79 6.30 11.29
N THR A 152 18.62 7.26 11.76
CA THR A 152 18.13 8.56 12.30
C THR A 152 18.00 9.65 11.23
N ASN A 153 18.58 9.48 10.07
CA ASN A 153 18.34 10.35 8.93
C ASN A 153 17.00 9.95 8.29
N GLU A 154 15.87 10.29 8.95
CA GLU A 154 14.73 10.71 8.17
C GLU A 154 15.25 11.90 7.32
N LYS A 155 15.69 11.66 6.11
CA LYS A 155 15.31 12.56 5.05
C LYS A 155 13.78 12.58 5.18
N GLU A 156 13.24 13.58 5.85
CA GLU A 156 11.92 14.08 5.52
C GLU A 156 12.03 14.30 4.01
N ILE A 157 11.77 13.26 3.27
CA ILE A 157 11.57 13.35 1.83
C ILE A 157 10.39 14.31 1.83
N HIS A 158 10.69 15.56 1.48
CA HIS A 158 9.68 16.58 1.37
C HIS A 158 8.63 15.97 0.46
N SER A 159 7.59 15.39 1.06
CA SER A 159 6.55 14.64 0.36
C SER A 159 5.98 15.49 -0.78
N PHE A 160 5.96 16.80 -0.59
CA PHE A 160 5.58 17.79 -1.59
C PHE A 160 6.62 18.01 -2.71
N ARG A 161 7.92 17.72 -2.50
CA ARG A 161 8.94 17.83 -3.56
C ARG A 161 8.73 16.80 -4.67
N PHE A 162 8.24 15.63 -4.32
CA PHE A 162 7.83 14.61 -5.28
C PHE A 162 6.71 15.15 -6.19
N LEU A 163 5.70 15.82 -5.62
CA LEU A 163 4.59 16.41 -6.37
C LEU A 163 5.01 17.55 -7.28
N TYR A 164 5.99 18.37 -6.87
CA TYR A 164 6.48 19.48 -7.68
C TYR A 164 6.99 19.02 -9.06
N GLY A 165 7.58 17.82 -9.14
CA GLY A 165 8.02 17.23 -10.41
C GLY A 165 6.88 17.09 -11.43
N TYR A 166 5.70 16.64 -10.97
CA TYR A 166 4.52 16.49 -11.85
C TYR A 166 3.92 17.83 -12.25
N VAL A 167 3.82 18.79 -11.32
CA VAL A 167 3.30 20.14 -11.62
C VAL A 167 4.21 20.85 -12.64
N ARG A 168 5.53 20.79 -12.45
CA ARG A 168 6.51 21.42 -13.35
C ARG A 168 6.40 20.90 -14.78
N ARG A 169 6.07 19.65 -14.97
CA ARG A 169 5.91 19.05 -16.31
C ARG A 169 4.76 19.67 -17.11
N TYR A 170 3.74 20.21 -16.44
CA TYR A 170 2.53 20.78 -17.05
C TYR A 170 2.40 22.29 -16.86
N TYR A 171 3.49 23.03 -16.55
CA TYR A 171 3.48 24.45 -16.20
C TYR A 171 2.75 25.34 -17.22
N LYS A 172 2.82 25.03 -18.53
CA LYS A 172 2.12 25.80 -19.59
C LYS A 172 0.60 25.78 -19.41
N TYR A 173 0.05 24.63 -19.07
CA TYR A 173 -1.39 24.48 -18.84
C TYR A 173 -1.82 25.18 -17.54
N PHE A 174 -1.00 25.08 -16.50
CA PHE A 174 -1.24 25.83 -15.25
C PHE A 174 -1.19 27.34 -15.51
N GLY A 175 -0.29 27.80 -16.39
CA GLY A 175 -0.25 29.19 -16.84
C GLY A 175 -1.54 29.64 -17.56
N MET A 176 -2.09 28.80 -18.45
CA MET A 176 -3.38 29.09 -19.11
C MET A 176 -4.53 29.17 -18.09
N ILE A 177 -4.55 28.30 -17.12
CA ILE A 177 -5.55 28.33 -16.03
C ILE A 177 -5.38 29.62 -15.22
N ALA A 178 -4.15 30.01 -14.87
CA ALA A 178 -3.87 31.24 -14.12
C ALA A 178 -4.36 32.50 -14.87
N VAL A 179 -4.16 32.57 -16.19
CA VAL A 179 -4.71 33.64 -17.02
C VAL A 179 -6.25 33.63 -16.99
N GLY A 180 -6.88 32.46 -17.13
CA GLY A 180 -8.35 32.37 -17.04
C GLY A 180 -8.86 32.78 -15.65
N LEU A 181 -8.15 32.43 -14.57
CA LEU A 181 -8.47 32.86 -13.22
C LEU A 181 -8.37 34.39 -13.06
N ALA A 182 -7.31 35.01 -13.57
CA ALA A 182 -7.12 36.44 -13.52
C ALA A 182 -8.23 37.18 -14.27
N LEU A 183 -8.57 36.73 -15.50
CA LEU A 183 -9.68 37.29 -16.29
C LEU A 183 -11.02 37.14 -15.57
N GLY A 184 -11.30 35.95 -15.00
CA GLY A 184 -12.52 35.71 -14.22
C GLY A 184 -12.62 36.62 -13.00
N SER A 185 -11.50 36.86 -12.29
CA SER A 185 -11.44 37.74 -11.11
C SER A 185 -11.66 39.23 -11.51
N ILE A 186 -11.12 39.68 -12.65
CA ILE A 186 -11.36 41.04 -13.18
C ILE A 186 -12.84 41.22 -13.50
N ILE A 187 -13.46 40.24 -14.18
CA ILE A 187 -14.90 40.31 -14.49
C ILE A 187 -15.72 40.36 -13.19
N GLN A 188 -15.35 39.53 -12.20
CA GLN A 188 -16.05 39.46 -10.92
C GLN A 188 -15.92 40.77 -10.12
N LEU A 189 -14.79 41.47 -10.26
CA LEU A 189 -14.55 42.77 -9.62
C LEU A 189 -15.49 43.86 -10.12
N VAL A 190 -15.90 43.82 -11.38
CA VAL A 190 -16.78 44.84 -11.99
C VAL A 190 -18.22 44.75 -11.51
N LEU A 191 -18.70 43.53 -11.15
CA LEU A 191 -20.11 43.30 -10.81
C LEU A 191 -20.64 44.12 -9.62
N PRO A 192 -19.91 44.31 -8.48
CA PRO A 192 -20.37 45.16 -7.38
C PRO A 192 -20.57 46.60 -7.79
N PHE A 193 -19.67 47.15 -8.64
CA PHE A 193 -19.77 48.53 -9.11
C PHE A 193 -20.95 48.74 -10.04
N LEU A 194 -21.29 47.71 -10.84
CA LEU A 194 -22.50 47.76 -11.66
C LEU A 194 -23.76 47.72 -10.82
N THR A 195 -23.77 46.90 -9.74
CA THR A 195 -24.88 46.86 -8.78
C THR A 195 -25.05 48.21 -8.09
N GLN A 196 -23.96 48.84 -7.66
CA GLN A 196 -23.97 50.20 -7.13
C GLN A 196 -24.54 51.19 -8.12
N ALA A 197 -24.09 51.14 -9.40
CA ALA A 197 -24.52 52.08 -10.44
C ALA A 197 -26.01 51.96 -10.79
N ILE A 198 -26.61 50.76 -10.70
CA ILE A 198 -28.06 50.58 -10.86
C ILE A 198 -28.81 51.43 -9.85
N VAL A 199 -28.38 51.40 -8.57
CA VAL A 199 -29.06 52.12 -7.50
C VAL A 199 -28.79 53.61 -7.53
N ASP A 200 -27.52 54.02 -7.58
CA ASP A 200 -27.11 55.40 -7.44
C ASP A 200 -27.37 56.25 -8.71
N LYS A 201 -27.30 55.64 -9.91
CA LYS A 201 -27.53 56.36 -11.18
C LYS A 201 -28.89 56.03 -11.81
N GLY A 202 -29.32 54.75 -11.74
CA GLY A 202 -30.58 54.31 -12.36
C GLY A 202 -31.80 54.66 -11.50
N ILE A 203 -31.87 54.12 -10.29
CA ILE A 203 -33.06 54.28 -9.44
C ILE A 203 -33.15 55.70 -8.91
N LYS A 204 -32.05 56.28 -8.42
CA LYS A 204 -32.05 57.65 -7.86
C LYS A 204 -32.42 58.70 -8.89
N HIS A 205 -32.07 58.54 -10.18
CA HIS A 205 -32.44 59.46 -11.25
C HIS A 205 -33.66 59.02 -12.05
N GLN A 206 -34.32 57.91 -11.66
CA GLN A 206 -35.49 57.34 -12.33
C GLN A 206 -35.33 57.06 -13.83
N ASP A 207 -34.05 56.69 -14.25
CA ASP A 207 -33.71 56.45 -15.66
C ASP A 207 -33.68 54.92 -15.94
N LEU A 208 -34.73 54.42 -16.56
CA LEU A 208 -34.88 53.03 -16.97
C LEU A 208 -33.86 52.62 -18.06
N ASN A 209 -33.44 53.53 -18.93
CA ASN A 209 -32.53 53.20 -20.00
C ASN A 209 -31.12 52.87 -19.45
N ILE A 210 -30.69 53.62 -18.45
CA ILE A 210 -29.44 53.35 -17.75
C ILE A 210 -29.50 51.98 -17.03
N ILE A 211 -30.62 51.66 -16.38
CA ILE A 211 -30.81 50.35 -15.71
C ILE A 211 -30.72 49.21 -16.73
N LEU A 212 -31.42 49.31 -17.86
CA LEU A 212 -31.40 48.28 -18.92
C LEU A 212 -30.01 48.12 -19.54
N LEU A 213 -29.29 49.21 -19.75
CA LEU A 213 -27.92 49.19 -20.29
C LEU A 213 -26.98 48.44 -19.30
N ILE A 214 -27.08 48.74 -17.99
CA ILE A 214 -26.25 48.08 -16.96
C ILE A 214 -26.61 46.63 -16.84
N LEU A 215 -27.90 46.24 -16.86
CA LEU A 215 -28.35 44.85 -16.83
C LEU A 215 -27.83 44.06 -18.04
N PHE A 216 -27.87 44.66 -19.23
CA PHE A 216 -27.28 44.04 -20.43
C PHE A 216 -25.77 43.82 -20.26
N GLY A 217 -25.07 44.81 -19.71
CA GLY A 217 -23.64 44.69 -19.36
C GLY A 217 -23.38 43.55 -18.35
N GLN A 218 -24.17 43.45 -17.28
CA GLN A 218 -24.07 42.35 -16.30
C GLN A 218 -24.32 40.99 -16.95
N LEU A 219 -25.32 40.89 -17.85
CA LEU A 219 -25.62 39.67 -18.58
C LEU A 219 -24.38 39.21 -19.41
N MET A 220 -23.80 40.17 -20.20
CA MET A 220 -22.63 39.88 -21.03
C MET A 220 -21.41 39.44 -20.18
N LEU A 221 -21.16 40.09 -19.06
CA LEU A 221 -20.08 39.72 -18.14
C LEU A 221 -20.31 38.34 -17.50
N THR A 222 -21.56 38.04 -17.15
CA THR A 222 -21.91 36.72 -16.56
C THR A 222 -21.72 35.62 -17.59
N ILE A 223 -22.16 35.81 -18.84
CA ILE A 223 -21.92 34.84 -19.93
C ILE A 223 -20.41 34.64 -20.13
N SER A 224 -19.66 35.74 -20.24
CA SER A 224 -18.20 35.69 -20.43
C SER A 224 -17.49 34.93 -19.31
N ARG A 225 -17.86 35.20 -18.04
CA ARG A 225 -17.36 34.49 -16.88
C ARG A 225 -17.67 32.99 -16.98
N THR A 226 -18.91 32.65 -17.30
CA THR A 226 -19.36 31.25 -17.41
C THR A 226 -18.55 30.51 -18.48
N VAL A 227 -18.33 31.13 -19.65
CA VAL A 227 -17.50 30.52 -20.73
C VAL A 227 -16.06 30.30 -20.25
N ILE A 228 -15.46 31.29 -19.57
CA ILE A 228 -14.10 31.15 -19.01
C ILE A 228 -14.04 30.00 -17.99
N ASP A 229 -15.05 29.89 -17.12
CA ASP A 229 -15.10 28.82 -16.13
C ASP A 229 -15.26 27.44 -16.77
N PHE A 230 -16.04 27.30 -17.84
CA PHE A 230 -16.15 26.05 -18.60
C PHE A 230 -14.82 25.67 -19.26
N LEU A 231 -14.17 26.61 -19.95
CA LEU A 231 -12.86 26.36 -20.57
C LEU A 231 -11.81 25.96 -19.54
N ARG A 232 -11.78 26.65 -18.41
CA ARG A 232 -10.90 26.34 -17.29
C ARG A 232 -11.12 24.92 -16.77
N ARG A 233 -12.37 24.53 -16.47
CA ARG A 233 -12.71 23.18 -15.99
C ARG A 233 -12.32 22.11 -16.99
N TRP A 234 -12.46 22.37 -18.29
CA TRP A 234 -12.11 21.42 -19.32
C TRP A 234 -10.58 21.22 -19.44
N ILE A 235 -9.80 22.31 -19.38
CA ILE A 235 -8.34 22.23 -19.32
C ILE A 235 -7.90 21.48 -18.07
N LEU A 236 -8.52 21.77 -16.91
CA LEU A 236 -8.24 21.13 -15.63
C LEU A 236 -8.47 19.62 -15.69
N LEU A 237 -9.60 19.18 -16.26
CA LEU A 237 -9.90 17.77 -16.43
C LEU A 237 -8.80 17.05 -17.24
N ARG A 238 -8.34 17.65 -18.35
CA ARG A 238 -7.26 17.07 -19.15
C ARG A 238 -5.95 16.93 -18.39
N ILE A 239 -5.59 17.94 -17.61
CA ILE A 239 -4.38 17.90 -16.78
C ILE A 239 -4.51 16.83 -15.70
N SER A 240 -5.65 16.82 -14.99
CA SER A 240 -5.95 15.85 -13.94
C SER A 240 -5.81 14.42 -14.46
N MET A 241 -6.39 14.11 -15.62
CA MET A 241 -6.27 12.79 -16.25
C MET A 241 -4.80 12.41 -16.54
N LYS A 242 -4.03 13.34 -17.11
CA LYS A 242 -2.62 13.10 -17.45
C LYS A 242 -1.75 12.89 -16.19
N ILE A 243 -1.96 13.69 -15.17
CA ILE A 243 -1.24 13.56 -13.89
C ILE A 243 -1.60 12.23 -13.23
N ASN A 244 -2.88 11.88 -13.19
CA ASN A 244 -3.36 10.63 -12.58
C ASN A 244 -2.76 9.40 -13.28
N ILE A 245 -2.79 9.36 -14.61
CA ILE A 245 -2.17 8.28 -15.39
C ILE A 245 -0.67 8.18 -15.09
N SER A 246 0.03 9.32 -15.05
CA SER A 246 1.47 9.34 -14.75
C SER A 246 1.77 8.84 -13.34
N LEU A 247 1.01 9.30 -12.33
CA LEU A 247 1.17 8.87 -10.93
C LEU A 247 0.94 7.37 -10.74
N ILE A 248 -0.16 6.86 -11.32
CA ILE A 248 -0.49 5.44 -11.22
C ILE A 248 0.54 4.59 -12.00
N SER A 249 0.96 5.05 -13.20
CA SER A 249 1.97 4.35 -14.00
C SER A 249 3.30 4.25 -13.25
N ASP A 250 3.78 5.35 -12.66
CA ASP A 250 5.03 5.37 -11.88
C ASP A 250 4.94 4.45 -10.65
N PHE A 251 3.76 4.38 -10.03
CA PHE A 251 3.51 3.45 -8.92
C PHE A 251 3.58 1.98 -9.37
N TYR A 252 2.94 1.63 -10.49
CA TYR A 252 3.04 0.27 -11.05
C TYR A 252 4.47 -0.08 -11.46
N ILE A 253 5.19 0.83 -12.11
CA ILE A 253 6.61 0.64 -12.45
C ILE A 253 7.42 0.36 -11.18
N LYS A 254 7.13 1.09 -10.08
CA LYS A 254 7.80 0.85 -8.81
C LYS A 254 7.44 -0.50 -8.21
N LEU A 255 6.16 -0.88 -8.18
CA LEU A 255 5.73 -2.21 -7.71
C LEU A 255 6.43 -3.34 -8.46
N LEU A 256 6.52 -3.24 -9.80
CA LEU A 256 7.18 -4.26 -10.63
C LEU A 256 8.70 -4.37 -10.36
N LYS A 257 9.32 -3.36 -9.75
CA LYS A 257 10.74 -3.37 -9.37
C LYS A 257 10.98 -3.88 -7.95
N LEU A 258 9.94 -4.06 -7.13
CA LEU A 258 10.10 -4.53 -5.77
C LEU A 258 10.37 -6.04 -5.71
N PRO A 259 11.12 -6.51 -4.68
CA PRO A 259 11.39 -7.93 -4.49
C PRO A 259 10.13 -8.72 -4.15
N MET A 260 10.10 -10.02 -4.45
CA MET A 260 8.96 -10.90 -4.18
C MET A 260 8.59 -10.94 -2.70
N SER A 261 9.56 -10.87 -1.79
CA SER A 261 9.33 -10.83 -0.34
C SER A 261 8.41 -9.68 0.10
N PHE A 262 8.35 -8.59 -0.65
CA PHE A 262 7.40 -7.50 -0.38
C PHE A 262 5.95 -7.96 -0.53
N PHE A 263 5.64 -8.70 -1.61
CA PHE A 263 4.27 -9.14 -1.90
C PHE A 263 3.79 -10.22 -0.91
N ASP A 264 4.71 -11.00 -0.35
CA ASP A 264 4.39 -11.99 0.68
C ASP A 264 4.08 -11.35 2.04
N THR A 265 4.56 -10.10 2.27
CA THR A 265 4.42 -9.40 3.55
C THR A 265 3.28 -8.38 3.57
N LYS A 266 2.69 -8.05 2.41
CA LYS A 266 1.63 -7.03 2.32
C LYS A 266 0.28 -7.64 1.93
N LEU A 267 -0.78 -7.16 2.58
CA LEU A 267 -2.14 -7.54 2.25
C LEU A 267 -2.59 -6.83 0.96
N MET A 268 -3.34 -7.54 0.12
CA MET A 268 -3.86 -6.99 -1.14
C MET A 268 -4.74 -5.75 -0.93
N GLY A 269 -5.57 -5.76 0.12
CA GLY A 269 -6.42 -4.61 0.46
C GLY A 269 -5.64 -3.35 0.82
N ASP A 270 -4.45 -3.48 1.45
CA ASP A 270 -3.59 -2.34 1.76
C ASP A 270 -2.97 -1.76 0.47
N LEU A 271 -2.62 -2.60 -0.49
CA LEU A 271 -2.14 -2.13 -1.80
C LEU A 271 -3.24 -1.42 -2.59
N MET A 272 -4.47 -1.96 -2.58
CA MET A 272 -5.64 -1.32 -3.19
C MET A 272 -5.94 0.05 -2.53
N GLN A 273 -5.80 0.14 -1.22
CA GLN A 273 -5.99 1.40 -0.50
C GLN A 273 -4.95 2.45 -0.92
N ARG A 274 -3.68 2.06 -1.10
CA ARG A 274 -2.62 2.95 -1.59
C ARG A 274 -2.87 3.42 -3.03
N MET A 275 -3.49 2.60 -3.86
CA MET A 275 -3.96 3.04 -5.18
C MET A 275 -5.05 4.12 -5.08
N ASN A 276 -5.99 3.99 -4.14
CA ASN A 276 -7.00 5.02 -3.89
C ASN A 276 -6.39 6.33 -3.37
N ASP A 277 -5.28 6.26 -2.63
CA ASP A 277 -4.54 7.43 -2.16
C ASP A 277 -4.00 8.29 -3.32
N HIS A 278 -3.66 7.70 -4.49
CA HIS A 278 -3.30 8.46 -5.68
C HIS A 278 -4.44 9.36 -6.17
N GLY A 279 -5.69 8.92 -6.06
CA GLY A 279 -6.86 9.75 -6.38
C GLY A 279 -6.97 10.99 -5.48
N ARG A 280 -6.70 10.85 -4.18
CA ARG A 280 -6.67 11.97 -3.23
C ARG A 280 -5.56 12.97 -3.56
N VAL A 281 -4.36 12.47 -3.85
CA VAL A 281 -3.22 13.30 -4.27
C VAL A 281 -3.52 14.04 -5.57
N ASN A 282 -4.12 13.36 -6.56
CA ASN A 282 -4.52 13.97 -7.82
C ASN A 282 -5.55 15.08 -7.61
N ASN A 283 -6.60 14.85 -6.81
CA ASN A 283 -7.62 15.86 -6.50
C ASN A 283 -7.02 17.08 -5.80
N PHE A 284 -6.10 16.86 -4.88
CA PHE A 284 -5.39 17.97 -4.22
C PHE A 284 -4.60 18.82 -5.23
N LEU A 285 -3.80 18.20 -6.09
CA LEU A 285 -2.98 18.91 -7.07
C LEU A 285 -3.79 19.68 -8.11
N THR A 286 -4.93 19.13 -8.51
CA THR A 286 -5.69 19.66 -9.64
C THR A 286 -6.88 20.52 -9.22
N GLN A 287 -7.52 20.24 -8.09
CA GLN A 287 -8.68 21.01 -7.64
C GLN A 287 -8.32 21.92 -6.46
N ASN A 288 -7.79 21.36 -5.37
CA ASN A 288 -7.63 22.13 -4.13
C ASN A 288 -6.55 23.22 -4.28
N VAL A 289 -5.39 22.90 -4.88
CA VAL A 289 -4.31 23.89 -5.10
C VAL A 289 -4.77 25.03 -6.02
N LEU A 290 -5.54 24.73 -7.07
CA LEU A 290 -6.04 25.76 -7.97
C LEU A 290 -7.15 26.60 -7.37
N ASN A 291 -8.06 25.95 -6.63
CA ASN A 291 -9.13 26.67 -5.92
C ASN A 291 -8.55 27.62 -4.88
N ILE A 292 -7.52 27.21 -4.14
CA ILE A 292 -6.90 28.09 -3.13
C ILE A 292 -6.21 29.29 -3.77
N VAL A 293 -5.52 29.12 -4.89
CA VAL A 293 -4.90 30.25 -5.63
C VAL A 293 -5.96 31.26 -6.09
N PHE A 294 -7.09 30.77 -6.62
CA PHE A 294 -8.22 31.61 -6.98
C PHE A 294 -8.83 32.32 -5.76
N SER A 295 -9.05 31.58 -4.67
CA SER A 295 -9.64 32.12 -3.45
C SER A 295 -8.76 33.19 -2.82
N LEU A 296 -7.43 32.99 -2.79
CA LEU A 296 -6.49 34.00 -2.33
C LEU A 296 -6.52 35.26 -3.19
N LEU A 297 -6.55 35.09 -4.51
CA LEU A 297 -6.63 36.23 -5.44
C LEU A 297 -7.95 37.00 -5.25
N THR A 298 -9.07 36.29 -5.16
CA THR A 298 -10.39 36.89 -4.89
C THR A 298 -10.43 37.58 -3.54
N LEU A 299 -9.88 36.94 -2.50
CA LEU A 299 -9.80 37.52 -1.15
C LEU A 299 -9.01 38.82 -1.14
N ILE A 300 -7.83 38.86 -1.79
CA ILE A 300 -6.98 40.06 -1.85
C ILE A 300 -7.71 41.17 -2.60
N VAL A 301 -8.25 40.88 -3.80
CA VAL A 301 -8.90 41.87 -4.64
C VAL A 301 -10.11 42.48 -3.93
N PHE A 302 -11.02 41.67 -3.41
CA PHE A 302 -12.21 42.19 -2.74
C PHE A 302 -11.91 42.83 -1.37
N SER A 303 -10.87 42.36 -0.66
CA SER A 303 -10.41 43.03 0.55
C SER A 303 -9.91 44.46 0.28
N VAL A 304 -9.15 44.66 -0.81
CA VAL A 304 -8.70 45.99 -1.21
C VAL A 304 -9.90 46.90 -1.54
N VAL A 305 -10.89 46.36 -2.28
CA VAL A 305 -12.10 47.11 -2.58
C VAL A 305 -12.87 47.47 -1.32
N LEU A 306 -13.01 46.54 -0.39
CA LEU A 306 -13.72 46.77 0.87
C LEU A 306 -13.03 47.88 1.74
N VAL A 307 -11.69 47.93 1.77
CA VAL A 307 -10.92 49.00 2.44
C VAL A 307 -11.17 50.38 1.79
N ILE A 308 -11.36 50.41 0.44
CA ILE A 308 -11.66 51.66 -0.28
C ILE A 308 -13.07 52.12 0.06
N TYR A 309 -14.02 51.24 0.22
CA TYR A 309 -15.40 51.59 0.59
C TYR A 309 -15.53 52.06 2.02
N ASP A 310 -15.07 51.23 2.98
CA ASP A 310 -15.06 51.57 4.42
C ASP A 310 -14.03 50.75 5.21
N LYS A 311 -13.15 51.42 5.92
CA LYS A 311 -12.10 50.78 6.74
C LYS A 311 -12.65 50.04 7.96
N LEU A 312 -13.73 50.52 8.56
CA LEU A 312 -14.35 49.88 9.73
C LEU A 312 -15.06 48.60 9.33
N VAL A 313 -15.77 48.59 8.17
CA VAL A 313 -16.40 47.38 7.59
C VAL A 313 -15.34 46.34 7.27
N PHE A 314 -14.20 46.74 6.70
CA PHE A 314 -13.10 45.83 6.45
C PHE A 314 -12.52 45.24 7.73
N LEU A 315 -12.35 46.03 8.77
CA LEU A 315 -11.84 45.58 10.08
C LEU A 315 -12.81 44.55 10.71
N ALA A 316 -14.12 44.83 10.65
CA ALA A 316 -15.13 43.89 11.12
C ALA A 316 -15.10 42.55 10.35
N PHE A 317 -14.94 42.59 9.01
CA PHE A 317 -14.74 41.41 8.18
C PHE A 317 -13.49 40.62 8.58
N LEU A 318 -12.36 41.32 8.81
CA LEU A 318 -11.09 40.68 9.15
C LEU A 318 -11.18 39.97 10.53
N ILE A 319 -11.75 40.66 11.53
CA ILE A 319 -11.92 40.10 12.89
C ILE A 319 -12.84 38.87 12.84
N GLY A 320 -13.99 38.95 12.17
CA GLY A 320 -14.92 37.83 12.03
C GLY A 320 -14.29 36.64 11.28
N SER A 321 -13.52 36.91 10.23
CA SER A 321 -12.83 35.84 9.50
C SER A 321 -11.69 35.21 10.30
N MET A 322 -10.96 35.98 11.12
CA MET A 322 -9.99 35.43 12.07
C MET A 322 -10.68 34.56 13.13
N LEU A 323 -11.81 35.01 13.69
CA LEU A 323 -12.56 34.23 14.67
C LEU A 323 -13.05 32.88 14.09
N TYR A 324 -13.52 32.89 12.85
CA TYR A 324 -13.87 31.69 12.11
C TYR A 324 -12.63 30.76 11.92
N GLY A 325 -11.49 31.29 11.52
CA GLY A 325 -10.26 30.50 11.39
C GLY A 325 -9.79 29.86 12.69
N VAL A 326 -9.86 30.59 13.81
CA VAL A 326 -9.54 30.06 15.15
C VAL A 326 -10.53 28.95 15.52
N TRP A 327 -11.83 29.14 15.26
CA TRP A 327 -12.85 28.13 15.49
C TRP A 327 -12.52 26.83 14.78
N VAL A 328 -12.28 26.86 13.48
CA VAL A 328 -11.93 25.69 12.67
C VAL A 328 -10.63 25.03 13.16
N ALA A 329 -9.61 25.82 13.53
CA ALA A 329 -8.33 25.30 14.02
C ALA A 329 -8.46 24.45 15.31
N LEU A 330 -9.48 24.69 16.14
CA LEU A 330 -9.74 23.90 17.35
C LEU A 330 -10.17 22.46 17.01
N PHE A 331 -10.78 22.24 15.86
CA PHE A 331 -11.27 20.92 15.42
C PHE A 331 -10.20 20.08 14.70
N LEU A 332 -9.15 20.71 14.12
CA LEU A 332 -8.11 20.02 13.33
C LEU A 332 -7.49 18.81 14.04
N LYS A 333 -7.16 18.95 15.33
CA LYS A 333 -6.53 17.86 16.09
C LYS A 333 -7.47 16.68 16.31
N ARG A 334 -8.75 16.95 16.58
CA ARG A 334 -9.75 15.89 16.80
C ARG A 334 -10.08 15.17 15.49
N ARG A 335 -10.23 15.93 14.40
CA ARG A 335 -10.46 15.39 13.07
C ARG A 335 -9.34 14.44 12.65
N LYS A 336 -8.09 14.83 12.83
CA LYS A 336 -6.92 13.99 12.52
C LYS A 336 -7.00 12.60 13.15
N VAL A 337 -7.42 12.49 14.41
CA VAL A 337 -7.53 11.20 15.11
C VAL A 337 -8.64 10.36 14.47
N ILE A 338 -9.81 10.97 14.21
CA ILE A 338 -10.95 10.26 13.60
C ILE A 338 -10.62 9.81 12.17
N ASP A 339 -9.86 10.59 11.40
CA ASP A 339 -9.45 10.24 10.05
C ASP A 339 -8.52 9.01 10.05
N TYR A 340 -7.61 8.88 11.03
CA TYR A 340 -6.80 7.66 11.18
C TYR A 340 -7.67 6.45 11.58
N GLU A 341 -8.61 6.60 12.55
CA GLU A 341 -9.54 5.53 12.92
C GLU A 341 -10.39 5.08 11.71
N LEU A 342 -10.91 6.03 10.94
CA LEU A 342 -11.71 5.77 9.74
C LEU A 342 -10.89 5.02 8.69
N PHE A 343 -9.66 5.44 8.52
CA PHE A 343 -8.76 4.86 7.54
C PHE A 343 -8.41 3.40 7.88
N GLU A 344 -8.07 3.11 9.14
CA GLU A 344 -7.78 1.76 9.61
C GLU A 344 -9.00 0.85 9.41
N GLN A 345 -10.18 1.31 9.83
CA GLN A 345 -11.39 0.51 9.68
C GLN A 345 -11.77 0.28 8.21
N GLN A 346 -11.46 1.22 7.33
CA GLN A 346 -11.68 1.09 5.90
C GLN A 346 -10.73 0.07 5.26
N ALA A 347 -9.48 0.01 5.72
CA ALA A 347 -8.52 -1.02 5.30
C ALA A 347 -8.98 -2.43 5.73
N ILE A 348 -9.46 -2.58 6.97
CA ILE A 348 -10.04 -3.83 7.48
C ILE A 348 -11.23 -4.25 6.61
N ASN A 349 -12.14 -3.32 6.31
CA ASN A 349 -13.30 -3.59 5.45
C ASN A 349 -12.88 -4.05 4.05
N ASN A 350 -11.91 -3.37 3.44
CA ASN A 350 -11.41 -3.72 2.11
C ASN A 350 -10.77 -5.12 2.09
N ASN A 351 -9.95 -5.45 3.09
CA ASN A 351 -9.34 -6.77 3.22
C ASN A 351 -10.40 -7.87 3.38
N ARG A 352 -11.43 -7.66 4.23
CA ARG A 352 -12.51 -8.63 4.42
C ARG A 352 -13.41 -8.77 3.20
N THR A 353 -13.68 -7.68 2.50
CA THR A 353 -14.44 -7.72 1.24
C THR A 353 -13.69 -8.51 0.17
N TYR A 354 -12.37 -8.30 0.06
CA TYR A 354 -11.53 -9.08 -0.85
C TYR A 354 -11.54 -10.57 -0.50
N GLU A 355 -11.32 -10.92 0.78
CA GLU A 355 -11.39 -12.29 1.27
C GLU A 355 -12.75 -12.93 0.96
N PHE A 356 -13.85 -12.23 1.25
CA PHE A 356 -15.20 -12.71 1.01
C PHE A 356 -15.44 -13.05 -0.46
N ILE A 357 -15.01 -12.19 -1.39
CA ILE A 357 -15.20 -12.40 -2.82
C ILE A 357 -14.29 -13.54 -3.34
N THR A 358 -13.02 -13.58 -2.91
CA THR A 358 -12.06 -14.59 -3.39
C THR A 358 -12.33 -15.97 -2.84
N SER A 359 -12.92 -16.08 -1.64
CA SER A 359 -13.26 -17.34 -0.98
C SER A 359 -14.72 -17.76 -1.20
N MET A 360 -15.45 -17.17 -2.17
CA MET A 360 -16.87 -17.41 -2.36
C MET A 360 -17.19 -18.90 -2.62
N GLN A 361 -16.34 -19.60 -3.35
CA GLN A 361 -16.51 -21.03 -3.61
C GLN A 361 -16.49 -21.83 -2.31
N GLU A 362 -15.51 -21.56 -1.42
CA GLU A 362 -15.41 -22.26 -0.14
C GLU A 362 -16.55 -21.91 0.80
N ILE A 363 -16.96 -20.64 0.82
CA ILE A 363 -18.10 -20.17 1.61
C ILE A 363 -19.37 -20.94 1.23
N LYS A 364 -19.59 -21.17 -0.09
CA LYS A 364 -20.71 -21.94 -0.61
C LYS A 364 -20.61 -23.43 -0.28
N LEU A 365 -19.42 -24.01 -0.41
CA LEU A 365 -19.20 -25.44 -0.13
C LEU A 365 -19.38 -25.79 1.35
N GLN A 366 -19.05 -24.87 2.24
CA GLN A 366 -19.11 -25.06 3.70
C GLN A 366 -20.42 -24.56 4.32
N ASP A 367 -21.38 -24.06 3.51
CA ASP A 367 -22.68 -23.51 3.97
C ASP A 367 -22.50 -22.49 5.11
N CYS A 368 -21.50 -21.59 4.97
CA CYS A 368 -21.16 -20.64 6.03
C CYS A 368 -21.47 -19.17 5.67
N GLU A 369 -22.36 -18.95 4.68
CA GLU A 369 -22.70 -17.60 4.18
C GLU A 369 -23.23 -16.68 5.27
N GLN A 370 -24.13 -17.20 6.12
CA GLN A 370 -24.75 -16.41 7.17
C GLN A 370 -23.71 -15.93 8.19
N ARG A 371 -22.79 -16.81 8.62
CA ARG A 371 -21.72 -16.45 9.54
C ARG A 371 -20.80 -15.41 8.94
N LYS A 372 -20.35 -15.61 7.70
CA LYS A 372 -19.44 -14.69 7.00
C LYS A 372 -20.08 -13.34 6.73
N ARG A 373 -21.38 -13.31 6.42
CA ARG A 373 -22.17 -12.07 6.32
C ARG A 373 -22.23 -11.32 7.65
N GLN A 374 -22.49 -12.03 8.77
CA GLN A 374 -22.54 -11.42 10.10
C GLN A 374 -21.19 -10.84 10.51
N GLU A 375 -20.07 -11.53 10.22
CA GLU A 375 -18.71 -11.03 10.45
C GLU A 375 -18.50 -9.69 9.70
N TRP A 376 -18.89 -9.64 8.43
CA TRP A 376 -18.81 -8.42 7.63
C TRP A 376 -19.76 -7.31 8.12
N GLU A 377 -20.99 -7.65 8.49
CA GLU A 377 -21.95 -6.70 9.05
C GLU A 377 -21.41 -6.06 10.34
N HIS A 378 -20.67 -6.81 11.15
CA HIS A 378 -20.05 -6.27 12.36
C HIS A 378 -18.99 -5.21 12.02
N ILE A 379 -18.14 -5.47 11.04
CA ILE A 379 -17.16 -4.51 10.54
C ILE A 379 -17.85 -3.25 10.01
N GLN A 380 -18.96 -3.39 9.28
CA GLN A 380 -19.76 -2.26 8.79
C GLN A 380 -20.35 -1.43 9.93
N LYS A 381 -20.84 -2.08 10.99
CA LYS A 381 -21.36 -1.37 12.18
C LYS A 381 -20.26 -0.54 12.87
N ASP A 382 -19.04 -1.06 12.95
CA ASP A 382 -17.93 -0.32 13.56
C ASP A 382 -17.49 0.84 12.65
N LEU A 383 -17.42 0.62 11.33
CA LEU A 383 -17.16 1.68 10.35
C LEU A 383 -18.23 2.79 10.44
N PHE A 384 -19.50 2.42 10.54
CA PHE A 384 -20.61 3.36 10.68
C PHE A 384 -20.51 4.20 11.97
N LYS A 385 -20.11 3.60 13.11
CA LYS A 385 -19.88 4.34 14.36
C LYS A 385 -18.79 5.41 14.20
N ILE A 386 -17.71 5.08 13.50
CA ILE A 386 -16.63 6.03 13.25
C ILE A 386 -17.10 7.14 12.29
N GLN A 387 -17.83 6.79 11.23
CA GLN A 387 -18.43 7.76 10.31
C GLN A 387 -19.40 8.70 11.04
N GLN A 388 -20.21 8.18 11.98
CA GLN A 388 -21.07 9.02 12.84
C GLN A 388 -20.27 9.99 13.71
N LYS A 389 -19.13 9.54 14.29
CA LYS A 389 -18.25 10.44 15.06
C LYS A 389 -17.69 11.55 14.16
N SER A 390 -17.26 11.18 12.96
CA SER A 390 -16.75 12.13 11.95
C SER A 390 -17.82 13.15 11.56
N LEU A 391 -19.02 12.68 11.23
CA LEU A 391 -20.16 13.53 10.87
C LEU A 391 -20.55 14.48 12.00
N ARG A 392 -20.64 14.00 13.24
CA ARG A 392 -20.93 14.86 14.39
C ARG A 392 -19.90 15.96 14.58
N LEU A 393 -18.61 15.63 14.43
CA LEU A 393 -17.54 16.61 14.55
C LEU A 393 -17.64 17.66 13.44
N GLN A 394 -17.90 17.22 12.21
CA GLN A 394 -18.10 18.10 11.06
C GLN A 394 -19.32 19.01 11.25
N GLN A 395 -20.46 18.47 11.69
CA GLN A 395 -21.68 19.26 11.95
C GLN A 395 -21.47 20.29 13.05
N GLN A 396 -20.73 19.95 14.12
CA GLN A 396 -20.41 20.91 15.19
C GLN A 396 -19.52 22.05 14.68
N GLU A 397 -18.54 21.72 13.85
CA GLU A 397 -17.65 22.70 13.21
C GLU A 397 -18.43 23.62 12.26
N GLU A 398 -19.23 23.03 11.35
CA GLU A 398 -20.03 23.77 10.37
C GLU A 398 -21.06 24.68 11.05
N ALA A 399 -21.79 24.18 12.05
CA ALA A 399 -22.80 24.98 12.77
C ALA A 399 -22.19 26.20 13.46
N GLY A 400 -21.06 26.04 14.14
CA GLY A 400 -20.35 27.17 14.74
C GLY A 400 -19.75 28.12 13.71
N GLY A 401 -19.26 27.57 12.60
CA GLY A 401 -18.73 28.35 11.48
C GLY A 401 -19.82 29.22 10.82
N ILE A 402 -20.98 28.63 10.51
CA ILE A 402 -22.14 29.34 9.96
C ILE A 402 -22.56 30.45 10.93
N PHE A 403 -22.68 30.15 12.25
CA PHE A 403 -23.07 31.12 13.24
C PHE A 403 -22.11 32.34 13.30
N ILE A 404 -20.80 32.09 13.29
CA ILE A 404 -19.77 33.15 13.30
C ILE A 404 -19.86 34.00 12.01
N ASN A 405 -20.03 33.35 10.86
CA ASN A 405 -20.14 34.04 9.56
C ASN A 405 -21.42 34.90 9.48
N GLU A 406 -22.56 34.37 9.92
CA GLU A 406 -23.81 35.13 9.92
C GLU A 406 -23.78 36.30 10.90
N LEU A 407 -23.23 36.11 12.10
CA LEU A 407 -23.04 37.21 13.04
C LEU A 407 -22.16 38.34 12.47
N LYS A 408 -21.06 37.97 11.80
CA LYS A 408 -20.19 38.90 11.07
C LYS A 408 -20.97 39.65 9.98
N ASN A 409 -21.77 38.94 9.16
CA ASN A 409 -22.54 39.53 8.07
C ASN A 409 -23.61 40.49 8.58
N ILE A 410 -24.32 40.13 9.66
CA ILE A 410 -25.29 41.00 10.32
C ILE A 410 -24.60 42.27 10.86
N ALA A 411 -23.48 42.12 11.56
CA ALA A 411 -22.71 43.27 12.12
C ALA A 411 -22.30 44.23 10.99
N ILE A 412 -21.77 43.72 9.90
CA ILE A 412 -21.37 44.54 8.75
C ILE A 412 -22.58 45.21 8.10
N THR A 413 -23.70 44.50 7.97
CA THR A 413 -24.94 45.09 7.43
C THR A 413 -25.44 46.26 8.29
N VAL A 414 -25.43 46.12 9.62
CA VAL A 414 -25.82 47.19 10.55
C VAL A 414 -24.86 48.37 10.45
N MET A 415 -23.54 48.13 10.42
CA MET A 415 -22.54 49.17 10.24
C MET A 415 -22.72 49.93 8.95
N SER A 416 -22.91 49.22 7.83
CA SER A 416 -23.13 49.84 6.51
C SER A 416 -24.44 50.63 6.45
N ALA A 417 -25.50 50.13 7.08
CA ALA A 417 -26.80 50.86 7.19
C ALA A 417 -26.65 52.13 8.03
N ALA A 418 -25.95 52.08 9.15
CA ALA A 418 -25.66 53.28 9.97
C ALA A 418 -24.89 54.32 9.15
N ALA A 419 -23.85 53.90 8.41
CA ALA A 419 -23.06 54.81 7.55
C ALA A 419 -23.90 55.44 6.45
N VAL A 420 -24.94 54.76 5.97
CA VAL A 420 -25.91 55.33 4.99
C VAL A 420 -26.79 56.41 5.66
N ILE A 421 -27.26 56.15 6.88
CA ILE A 421 -28.09 57.10 7.63
C ILE A 421 -27.30 58.37 7.97
N GLU A 422 -26.01 58.22 8.35
CA GLU A 422 -25.09 59.28 8.62
C GLU A 422 -24.66 60.07 7.36
N GLY A 423 -25.01 59.57 6.15
CA GLY A 423 -24.63 60.24 4.88
C GLY A 423 -23.20 59.96 4.41
N ASN A 424 -22.45 59.10 5.11
CA ASN A 424 -21.07 58.74 4.80
C ASN A 424 -20.99 57.71 3.65
N MET A 425 -22.12 57.03 3.34
CA MET A 425 -22.22 56.00 2.30
C MET A 425 -23.53 56.14 1.53
N THR A 426 -23.53 55.79 0.19
CA THR A 426 -24.78 55.72 -0.57
C THR A 426 -25.45 54.38 -0.38
N LEU A 427 -26.76 54.30 -0.67
CA LEU A 427 -27.50 53.02 -0.64
C LEU A 427 -26.91 52.03 -1.66
N GLY A 428 -26.47 52.48 -2.82
CA GLY A 428 -25.79 51.66 -3.84
C GLY A 428 -24.46 51.11 -3.32
N MET A 429 -23.69 51.90 -2.57
CA MET A 429 -22.45 51.43 -1.93
C MET A 429 -22.73 50.33 -0.86
N MET A 430 -23.76 50.50 -0.06
CA MET A 430 -24.17 49.46 0.92
C MET A 430 -24.50 48.12 0.24
N LEU A 431 -25.25 48.15 -0.87
CA LEU A 431 -25.56 46.94 -1.63
C LEU A 431 -24.33 46.32 -2.31
N ALA A 432 -23.38 47.16 -2.77
CA ALA A 432 -22.11 46.68 -3.28
C ALA A 432 -21.26 46.00 -2.17
N VAL A 433 -21.22 46.58 -0.98
CA VAL A 433 -20.55 45.94 0.21
C VAL A 433 -21.18 44.59 0.53
N GLN A 434 -22.51 44.49 0.57
CA GLN A 434 -23.17 43.20 0.80
C GLN A 434 -22.84 42.15 -0.26
N TYR A 435 -22.82 42.57 -1.54
CA TYR A 435 -22.39 41.71 -2.64
C TYR A 435 -20.94 41.22 -2.44
N ILE A 436 -20.00 42.11 -2.10
CA ILE A 436 -18.60 41.80 -1.87
C ILE A 436 -18.44 40.80 -0.71
N ILE A 437 -19.15 40.99 0.40
CA ILE A 437 -19.11 40.09 1.55
C ILE A 437 -19.59 38.71 1.17
N GLY A 438 -20.70 38.60 0.42
CA GLY A 438 -21.18 37.34 -0.11
C GLY A 438 -20.14 36.62 -0.99
N GLN A 439 -19.34 37.39 -1.79
CA GLN A 439 -18.27 36.82 -2.60
C GLN A 439 -17.02 36.43 -1.77
N LEU A 440 -16.81 37.04 -0.59
CA LEU A 440 -15.69 36.75 0.30
C LEU A 440 -15.90 35.53 1.24
N CYS A 441 -17.14 35.10 1.46
CA CYS A 441 -17.45 33.95 2.31
C CYS A 441 -16.82 32.68 1.74
N SER A 442 -17.05 32.37 0.47
CA SER A 442 -16.53 31.15 -0.18
C SER A 442 -14.99 31.06 -0.19
N PRO A 443 -14.22 32.10 -0.52
CA PRO A 443 -12.77 32.07 -0.38
C PRO A 443 -12.26 31.73 1.03
N VAL A 444 -12.92 32.26 2.07
CA VAL A 444 -12.53 31.96 3.45
C VAL A 444 -12.80 30.49 3.80
N GLU A 445 -13.93 29.94 3.39
CA GLU A 445 -14.25 28.52 3.55
C GLU A 445 -13.26 27.63 2.80
N GLN A 446 -12.95 27.97 1.53
CA GLN A 446 -11.99 27.21 0.72
C GLN A 446 -10.57 27.22 1.30
N LEU A 447 -10.17 28.30 2.00
CA LEU A 447 -8.92 28.34 2.74
C LEU A 447 -8.89 27.28 3.85
N MET A 448 -10.00 27.12 4.57
CA MET A 448 -10.10 26.14 5.64
C MET A 448 -10.12 24.70 5.09
N ASP A 449 -10.87 24.44 4.04
CA ASP A 449 -10.89 23.15 3.33
C ASP A 449 -9.51 22.78 2.78
N PHE A 450 -8.73 23.76 2.36
CA PHE A 450 -7.37 23.54 1.91
C PHE A 450 -6.45 23.04 3.04
N PHE A 451 -6.58 23.58 4.26
CA PHE A 451 -5.82 23.07 5.41
C PHE A 451 -6.18 21.61 5.73
N TYR A 452 -7.44 21.24 5.63
CA TYR A 452 -7.85 19.83 5.74
C TYR A 452 -7.26 18.95 4.64
N SER A 453 -7.34 19.41 3.41
CA SER A 453 -6.80 18.69 2.25
C SER A 453 -5.29 18.48 2.33
N ILE A 454 -4.53 19.44 2.86
CA ILE A 454 -3.09 19.27 3.12
C ILE A 454 -2.84 18.13 4.09
N GLN A 455 -3.64 18.03 5.17
CA GLN A 455 -3.49 16.97 6.17
C GLN A 455 -3.78 15.60 5.56
N ASP A 456 -4.87 15.45 4.82
CA ASP A 456 -5.26 14.20 4.15
C ASP A 456 -4.22 13.75 3.12
N VAL A 457 -3.74 14.70 2.31
CA VAL A 457 -2.71 14.42 1.29
C VAL A 457 -1.37 14.09 1.92
N LYS A 458 -1.02 14.71 3.03
CA LYS A 458 0.22 14.37 3.74
C LYS A 458 0.22 12.91 4.17
N ILE A 459 -0.88 12.41 4.72
CA ILE A 459 -1.03 11.00 5.10
C ILE A 459 -0.94 10.09 3.87
N SER A 460 -1.65 10.42 2.79
CA SER A 460 -1.61 9.65 1.54
C SER A 460 -0.21 9.63 0.91
N LEU A 461 0.50 10.76 0.93
CA LEU A 461 1.87 10.85 0.42
C LEU A 461 2.88 10.07 1.27
N GLU A 462 2.76 10.08 2.59
CA GLU A 462 3.62 9.29 3.49
C GLU A 462 3.51 7.80 3.14
N ARG A 463 2.31 7.29 2.83
CA ARG A 463 2.05 5.91 2.43
C ARG A 463 2.54 5.55 1.03
N ILE A 464 2.30 6.43 0.05
CA ILE A 464 2.80 6.25 -1.31
C ILE A 464 4.33 6.26 -1.28
N ASN A 465 4.92 7.17 -0.51
CA ASN A 465 6.36 7.32 -0.37
C ASN A 465 7.02 6.11 0.30
N GLU A 466 6.34 5.44 1.22
CA GLU A 466 6.83 4.18 1.81
C GLU A 466 7.20 3.19 0.70
N ILE A 467 6.32 3.02 -0.32
CA ILE A 467 6.59 2.13 -1.44
C ILE A 467 7.71 2.67 -2.36
N HIS A 468 7.67 3.98 -2.65
CA HIS A 468 8.68 4.59 -3.53
C HIS A 468 10.08 4.61 -2.92
N SER A 469 10.21 4.65 -1.59
CA SER A 469 11.48 4.64 -0.87
C SER A 469 12.08 3.25 -0.69
N MET A 470 11.31 2.18 -0.91
CA MET A 470 11.81 0.82 -0.83
C MET A 470 12.89 0.57 -1.88
N GLU A 471 13.87 -0.27 -1.52
CA GLU A 471 14.94 -0.65 -2.44
C GLU A 471 14.40 -1.51 -3.59
N ASP A 472 14.79 -1.20 -4.81
CA ASP A 472 14.46 -2.00 -5.97
C ASP A 472 15.20 -3.35 -5.90
N GLU A 473 14.60 -4.42 -6.42
CA GLU A 473 15.20 -5.77 -6.45
C GLU A 473 16.60 -5.76 -7.10
N ASN A 474 16.79 -4.95 -8.13
CA ASN A 474 18.06 -4.75 -8.83
C ASN A 474 18.69 -3.38 -8.50
N GLY A 475 18.45 -2.81 -7.31
CA GLY A 475 18.90 -1.46 -6.94
C GLY A 475 20.40 -1.33 -6.63
N LYS A 476 21.13 -2.43 -6.48
CA LYS A 476 22.57 -2.40 -6.28
C LYS A 476 23.28 -2.02 -7.58
N ALA A 477 24.24 -1.09 -7.51
CA ALA A 477 25.09 -0.75 -8.63
C ALA A 477 26.05 -1.91 -8.94
N GLY A 478 26.35 -2.14 -10.23
CA GLY A 478 27.36 -3.13 -10.65
C GLY A 478 26.88 -4.58 -10.71
N LEU A 479 25.56 -4.85 -10.71
CA LEU A 479 25.04 -6.19 -10.90
C LEU A 479 25.39 -6.73 -12.30
N LEU A 480 25.88 -7.98 -12.35
CA LEU A 480 26.25 -8.64 -13.58
C LEU A 480 25.03 -9.00 -14.43
N THR A 481 25.12 -8.70 -15.73
CA THR A 481 24.10 -9.05 -16.74
C THR A 481 24.58 -10.12 -17.72
N SER A 482 25.73 -10.74 -17.43
CA SER A 482 26.29 -11.89 -18.16
C SER A 482 27.19 -12.69 -17.23
N ILE A 483 27.30 -13.98 -17.45
CA ILE A 483 28.20 -14.88 -16.73
C ILE A 483 29.09 -15.59 -17.79
N GLU A 484 30.32 -15.12 -17.92
CA GLU A 484 31.31 -15.69 -18.84
C GLU A 484 32.17 -16.73 -18.12
N GLN A 485 31.66 -17.96 -17.97
CA GLN A 485 32.37 -19.03 -17.29
C GLN A 485 32.25 -20.35 -18.07
N LYS A 486 33.32 -21.16 -18.00
CA LYS A 486 33.37 -22.51 -18.63
C LYS A 486 32.40 -23.49 -17.96
N SER A 487 32.14 -23.36 -16.67
CA SER A 487 31.17 -24.19 -15.93
C SER A 487 30.07 -23.30 -15.33
N LYS A 488 28.85 -23.56 -15.71
CA LYS A 488 27.64 -22.84 -15.28
C LYS A 488 26.72 -23.72 -14.39
N GLY A 489 27.28 -24.70 -13.68
CA GLY A 489 26.56 -25.46 -12.67
C GLY A 489 26.15 -24.57 -11.49
N ILE A 490 25.13 -24.99 -10.72
CA ILE A 490 24.67 -24.25 -9.54
C ILE A 490 25.26 -24.91 -8.29
N ASN A 491 25.96 -24.14 -7.48
CA ASN A 491 26.60 -24.56 -6.24
C ASN A 491 25.92 -23.89 -5.05
N ILE A 492 25.37 -24.69 -4.14
CA ILE A 492 24.71 -24.27 -2.91
C ILE A 492 25.65 -24.65 -1.76
N GLN A 493 26.08 -23.68 -0.96
CA GLN A 493 27.09 -23.85 0.07
C GLN A 493 26.57 -23.36 1.41
N ASN A 494 26.41 -24.28 2.36
CA ASN A 494 26.02 -24.06 3.74
C ASN A 494 24.82 -23.10 3.90
N VAL A 495 23.77 -23.30 3.07
CA VAL A 495 22.63 -22.40 3.00
C VAL A 495 21.67 -22.60 4.16
N ILE A 496 21.38 -21.49 4.87
CA ILE A 496 20.33 -21.41 5.89
C ILE A 496 19.28 -20.41 5.44
N PHE A 497 18.00 -20.80 5.54
CA PHE A 497 16.89 -19.93 5.25
C PHE A 497 15.70 -20.17 6.19
N LYS A 498 15.01 -19.07 6.52
CA LYS A 498 13.73 -19.00 7.24
C LYS A 498 12.87 -17.95 6.56
N TYR A 499 11.58 -18.21 6.38
CA TYR A 499 10.64 -17.19 5.91
C TYR A 499 10.46 -16.06 6.94
N ASN A 500 10.47 -16.40 8.21
CA ASN A 500 10.49 -15.44 9.30
C ASN A 500 11.74 -15.68 10.17
N PRO A 501 12.70 -14.73 10.23
CA PRO A 501 13.94 -14.87 11.00
C PRO A 501 13.74 -15.18 12.48
N HIS A 502 12.61 -14.76 13.05
CA HIS A 502 12.30 -14.92 14.47
C HIS A 502 11.66 -16.27 14.83
N VAL A 503 11.32 -17.10 13.84
CA VAL A 503 10.86 -18.47 14.10
C VAL A 503 12.06 -19.37 14.38
N LEU A 504 11.94 -20.26 15.37
CA LEU A 504 13.03 -21.18 15.74
C LEU A 504 13.32 -22.22 14.66
N THR A 505 12.28 -22.69 13.98
CA THR A 505 12.40 -23.71 12.93
C THR A 505 12.99 -23.12 11.65
N LYS A 506 14.03 -23.75 11.14
CA LYS A 506 14.65 -23.41 9.86
C LYS A 506 13.92 -24.16 8.74
N THR A 507 13.59 -23.46 7.65
CA THR A 507 13.00 -24.10 6.47
C THR A 507 14.09 -24.81 5.64
N ILE A 508 15.27 -24.20 5.56
CA ILE A 508 16.50 -24.77 4.99
C ILE A 508 17.57 -24.66 6.06
N ASP A 509 18.25 -25.77 6.37
CA ASP A 509 19.21 -25.87 7.46
C ASP A 509 20.53 -26.52 7.00
N HIS A 510 21.54 -25.69 6.76
CA HIS A 510 22.90 -26.09 6.33
C HIS A 510 22.87 -26.98 5.08
N VAL A 511 22.17 -26.54 4.01
CA VAL A 511 22.11 -27.28 2.75
C VAL A 511 23.39 -27.06 1.95
N ASP A 512 24.07 -28.17 1.64
CA ASP A 512 25.19 -28.25 0.71
C ASP A 512 24.80 -29.15 -0.46
N MET A 513 24.78 -28.63 -1.69
CA MET A 513 24.52 -29.43 -2.88
C MET A 513 25.09 -28.77 -4.16
N GLN A 514 25.38 -29.61 -5.14
CA GLN A 514 25.81 -29.18 -6.46
C GLN A 514 24.80 -29.68 -7.51
N ILE A 515 24.37 -28.79 -8.41
CA ILE A 515 23.56 -29.10 -9.58
C ILE A 515 24.49 -29.01 -10.80
N PRO A 516 24.86 -30.16 -11.41
CA PRO A 516 25.78 -30.18 -12.52
C PRO A 516 25.20 -29.54 -13.77
N GLN A 517 26.02 -28.81 -14.52
CA GLN A 517 25.63 -28.20 -15.79
C GLN A 517 25.25 -29.28 -16.83
N GLY A 518 24.13 -29.02 -17.54
CA GLY A 518 23.67 -29.89 -18.64
C GLY A 518 23.12 -31.24 -18.18
N LYS A 519 22.80 -31.39 -16.88
CA LYS A 519 22.30 -32.61 -16.24
C LYS A 519 20.93 -32.38 -15.60
N VAL A 520 20.21 -33.48 -15.39
CA VAL A 520 18.91 -33.50 -14.72
C VAL A 520 19.14 -33.87 -13.25
N THR A 521 18.79 -32.94 -12.34
CA THR A 521 18.82 -33.16 -10.90
C THR A 521 17.40 -33.24 -10.35
N ALA A 522 17.02 -34.35 -9.77
CA ALA A 522 15.74 -34.52 -9.08
C ALA A 522 15.87 -34.23 -7.58
N ILE A 523 14.97 -33.41 -7.04
CA ILE A 523 14.87 -33.11 -5.60
C ILE A 523 13.62 -33.80 -5.06
N VAL A 524 13.81 -34.72 -4.13
CA VAL A 524 12.73 -35.49 -3.53
C VAL A 524 12.71 -35.34 -1.99
N GLY A 525 11.59 -35.65 -1.38
CA GLY A 525 11.43 -35.59 0.08
C GLY A 525 9.96 -35.45 0.48
N ALA A 526 9.69 -35.52 1.78
CA ALA A 526 8.35 -35.37 2.35
C ALA A 526 7.75 -33.98 2.03
N SER A 527 6.42 -33.85 2.09
CA SER A 527 5.78 -32.53 2.00
C SER A 527 6.28 -31.62 3.14
N GLY A 528 6.57 -30.34 2.84
CA GLY A 528 7.12 -29.42 3.83
C GLY A 528 8.63 -29.56 4.08
N SER A 529 9.36 -30.45 3.41
CA SER A 529 10.82 -30.61 3.60
C SER A 529 11.69 -29.45 3.07
N GLY A 530 11.12 -28.45 2.35
CA GLY A 530 11.84 -27.28 1.86
C GLY A 530 12.16 -27.27 0.35
N LYS A 531 11.69 -28.25 -0.44
CA LYS A 531 11.95 -28.40 -1.89
C LYS A 531 11.59 -27.16 -2.72
N THR A 532 10.34 -26.70 -2.64
CA THR A 532 9.86 -25.49 -3.32
C THR A 532 10.61 -24.24 -2.86
N THR A 533 10.94 -24.16 -1.56
CA THR A 533 11.73 -23.06 -0.99
C THR A 533 13.11 -23.01 -1.61
N LEU A 534 13.76 -24.14 -1.82
CA LEU A 534 15.08 -24.21 -2.43
C LEU A 534 15.04 -23.70 -3.89
N ILE A 535 14.03 -24.07 -4.68
CA ILE A 535 13.81 -23.51 -6.03
C ILE A 535 13.64 -22.00 -5.96
N LYS A 536 12.82 -21.47 -5.07
CA LYS A 536 12.60 -20.02 -4.88
C LYS A 536 13.89 -19.28 -4.53
N LEU A 537 14.76 -19.89 -3.72
CA LEU A 537 16.09 -19.35 -3.39
C LEU A 537 17.01 -19.32 -4.61
N ILE A 538 17.06 -20.39 -5.40
CA ILE A 538 17.87 -20.47 -6.64
C ILE A 538 17.36 -19.45 -7.68
N LEU A 539 16.06 -19.19 -7.73
CA LEU A 539 15.46 -18.17 -8.62
C LEU A 539 15.68 -16.73 -8.11
N GLY A 540 16.28 -16.57 -6.91
CA GLY A 540 16.57 -15.29 -6.30
C GLY A 540 15.32 -14.56 -5.82
N TYR A 541 14.22 -15.26 -5.46
CA TYR A 541 13.03 -14.65 -4.86
C TYR A 541 13.32 -14.13 -3.46
N TYR A 542 14.17 -14.85 -2.72
CA TYR A 542 14.61 -14.51 -1.36
C TYR A 542 16.11 -14.54 -1.26
N SER A 543 16.66 -13.78 -0.32
CA SER A 543 18.09 -13.84 0.04
C SER A 543 18.29 -14.87 1.16
N VAL A 544 19.36 -15.62 1.11
CA VAL A 544 19.76 -16.56 2.16
C VAL A 544 20.21 -15.81 3.42
N ILE A 545 19.98 -16.41 4.61
CA ILE A 545 20.42 -15.83 5.88
C ILE A 545 21.93 -16.08 6.06
N GLU A 546 22.35 -17.30 5.80
CA GLU A 546 23.76 -17.73 5.86
C GLU A 546 24.07 -18.58 4.65
N GLY A 547 25.34 -18.68 4.30
CA GLY A 547 25.81 -19.42 3.13
C GLY A 547 25.69 -18.62 1.84
N ARG A 548 25.80 -19.31 0.71
CA ARG A 548 25.74 -18.69 -0.62
C ARG A 548 25.23 -19.66 -1.68
N ILE A 549 24.59 -19.12 -2.71
CA ILE A 549 24.19 -19.83 -3.93
C ILE A 549 24.96 -19.20 -5.07
N CYS A 550 25.72 -20.02 -5.79
CA CYS A 550 26.59 -19.55 -6.88
C CYS A 550 26.20 -20.23 -8.20
N ILE A 551 26.25 -19.48 -9.29
CA ILE A 551 26.17 -19.97 -10.66
C ILE A 551 27.63 -20.02 -11.18
N GLY A 552 28.19 -21.22 -11.31
CA GLY A 552 29.63 -21.39 -11.43
C GLY A 552 30.35 -20.87 -10.19
N SER A 553 31.14 -19.81 -10.30
CA SER A 553 31.78 -19.12 -9.19
C SER A 553 31.10 -17.81 -8.77
N THR A 554 30.08 -17.35 -9.51
CA THR A 554 29.42 -16.07 -9.28
C THR A 554 28.28 -16.22 -8.29
N ASN A 555 28.28 -15.42 -7.23
CA ASN A 555 27.16 -15.41 -6.27
C ASN A 555 25.90 -14.84 -6.94
N ILE A 556 24.76 -15.49 -6.76
CA ILE A 556 23.47 -15.07 -7.31
C ILE A 556 23.04 -13.67 -6.83
N ASN A 557 23.52 -13.23 -5.67
CA ASN A 557 23.24 -11.89 -5.14
C ASN A 557 23.97 -10.78 -5.90
N ASP A 558 24.98 -11.10 -6.68
CA ASP A 558 25.76 -10.17 -7.51
C ASP A 558 25.28 -10.15 -8.97
N VAL A 559 24.26 -10.96 -9.29
CA VAL A 559 23.67 -11.09 -10.62
C VAL A 559 22.36 -10.30 -10.67
N ASN A 560 22.11 -9.62 -11.80
CA ASN A 560 20.82 -8.99 -12.08
C ASN A 560 19.71 -10.05 -12.12
N LYS A 561 18.74 -9.95 -11.21
CA LYS A 561 17.68 -10.96 -11.04
C LYS A 561 16.81 -11.10 -12.29
N GLN A 562 16.55 -10.01 -13.00
CA GLN A 562 15.78 -10.01 -14.24
C GLN A 562 16.53 -10.76 -15.35
N TRP A 563 17.82 -10.51 -15.49
CA TRP A 563 18.67 -11.24 -16.44
C TRP A 563 18.70 -12.74 -16.08
N TRP A 564 18.93 -13.08 -14.80
CA TRP A 564 18.93 -14.47 -14.33
C TRP A 564 17.65 -15.18 -14.66
N ARG A 565 16.51 -14.60 -14.33
CA ARG A 565 15.19 -15.22 -14.63
C ARG A 565 14.91 -15.35 -16.11
N ARG A 566 15.53 -14.51 -16.96
CA ARG A 566 15.46 -14.71 -18.43
C ARG A 566 16.15 -15.98 -18.88
N GLN A 567 17.21 -16.41 -18.20
CA GLN A 567 17.90 -17.69 -18.50
C GLN A 567 17.16 -18.90 -17.93
N CYS A 568 16.11 -18.72 -17.11
CA CYS A 568 15.39 -19.77 -16.43
C CYS A 568 14.01 -19.98 -17.04
N GLY A 569 13.64 -21.21 -17.36
CA GLY A 569 12.26 -21.67 -17.61
C GLY A 569 11.71 -22.26 -16.32
N VAL A 570 10.54 -21.78 -15.86
CA VAL A 570 10.05 -22.14 -14.54
C VAL A 570 8.57 -22.57 -14.64
N VAL A 571 8.26 -23.73 -14.06
CA VAL A 571 6.90 -24.19 -13.83
C VAL A 571 6.74 -24.41 -12.33
N MET A 572 6.02 -23.50 -11.67
CA MET A 572 5.73 -23.61 -10.24
C MET A 572 4.42 -24.36 -10.01
N GLN A 573 4.26 -24.95 -8.84
CA GLN A 573 3.05 -25.67 -8.42
C GLN A 573 1.80 -24.81 -8.57
N ASP A 574 1.87 -23.54 -8.12
CA ASP A 574 0.77 -22.56 -8.15
C ASP A 574 0.88 -21.59 -9.35
N GLY A 575 1.30 -22.08 -10.51
CA GLY A 575 1.46 -21.26 -11.70
C GLY A 575 0.15 -20.56 -12.12
N VAL A 576 0.23 -19.32 -12.58
CA VAL A 576 -0.92 -18.48 -12.95
C VAL A 576 -1.11 -18.42 -14.46
N ILE A 577 -2.36 -18.53 -14.91
CA ILE A 577 -2.82 -18.26 -16.28
C ILE A 577 -3.40 -16.85 -16.33
N PHE A 578 -2.91 -16.03 -17.24
CA PHE A 578 -3.42 -14.67 -17.46
C PHE A 578 -4.72 -14.69 -18.26
N SER A 579 -5.61 -13.73 -18.05
CA SER A 579 -6.85 -13.56 -18.83
C SER A 579 -6.55 -13.01 -20.23
N GLU A 580 -5.83 -13.82 -21.03
CA GLU A 580 -5.35 -13.50 -22.37
C GLU A 580 -5.53 -14.70 -23.30
N SER A 581 -5.12 -14.60 -24.59
CA SER A 581 -5.14 -15.73 -25.51
C SER A 581 -4.16 -16.83 -25.09
N ILE A 582 -4.37 -18.06 -25.56
CA ILE A 582 -3.44 -19.18 -25.34
C ILE A 582 -2.04 -18.83 -25.87
N ALA A 583 -1.96 -18.22 -27.06
CA ALA A 583 -0.70 -17.77 -27.62
C ALA A 583 0.04 -16.80 -26.69
N ARG A 584 -0.65 -15.80 -26.14
CA ARG A 584 -0.06 -14.83 -25.18
C ARG A 584 0.30 -15.47 -23.84
N ASN A 585 -0.43 -16.47 -23.40
CA ASN A 585 -0.09 -17.23 -22.19
C ASN A 585 1.15 -18.11 -22.36
N ILE A 586 1.46 -18.57 -23.58
CA ILE A 586 2.67 -19.33 -23.88
C ILE A 586 3.85 -18.36 -24.14
N ALA A 587 3.67 -17.36 -25.03
CA ALA A 587 4.68 -16.39 -25.42
C ALA A 587 4.54 -15.08 -24.63
N VAL A 588 4.74 -15.14 -23.30
CA VAL A 588 4.44 -14.03 -22.38
C VAL A 588 5.31 -12.80 -22.62
N ASP A 589 6.59 -12.98 -22.99
CA ASP A 589 7.61 -11.89 -23.06
C ASP A 589 7.77 -11.34 -24.48
N ASP A 590 7.32 -12.04 -25.51
CA ASP A 590 7.52 -11.65 -26.91
C ASP A 590 6.46 -10.68 -27.39
N ALA A 591 6.86 -9.52 -27.92
CA ALA A 591 5.96 -8.57 -28.57
C ALA A 591 5.35 -9.18 -29.84
N GLU A 592 6.16 -9.85 -30.66
CA GLU A 592 5.77 -10.63 -31.82
C GLU A 592 5.96 -12.11 -31.54
N ILE A 593 4.89 -12.90 -31.67
CA ILE A 593 4.89 -14.33 -31.33
C ILE A 593 5.46 -15.13 -32.50
N ASP A 594 6.53 -15.87 -32.24
CA ASP A 594 7.09 -16.84 -33.18
C ASP A 594 6.14 -18.07 -33.27
N GLN A 595 5.45 -18.20 -34.39
CA GLN A 595 4.46 -19.24 -34.63
C GLN A 595 5.06 -20.64 -34.66
N VAL A 596 6.29 -20.79 -35.16
CA VAL A 596 6.99 -22.08 -35.22
C VAL A 596 7.29 -22.59 -33.83
N ARG A 597 7.90 -21.74 -33.02
CA ARG A 597 8.21 -22.01 -31.59
C ARG A 597 6.95 -22.26 -30.77
N LEU A 598 5.85 -21.52 -31.06
CA LEU A 598 4.56 -21.65 -30.36
C LEU A 598 3.98 -23.05 -30.59
N VAL A 599 3.94 -23.49 -31.85
CA VAL A 599 3.44 -24.82 -32.23
C VAL A 599 4.32 -25.93 -31.64
N GLU A 600 5.64 -25.79 -31.71
CA GLU A 600 6.58 -26.74 -31.12
C GLU A 600 6.39 -26.89 -29.61
N ALA A 601 6.32 -25.77 -28.89
CA ALA A 601 6.08 -25.75 -27.44
C ALA A 601 4.75 -26.41 -27.06
N ALA A 602 3.70 -26.15 -27.85
CA ALA A 602 2.40 -26.77 -27.66
C ALA A 602 2.40 -28.30 -27.92
N LYS A 603 3.20 -28.78 -28.89
CA LYS A 603 3.37 -30.22 -29.18
C LYS A 603 4.16 -30.90 -28.05
N ILE A 604 5.27 -30.31 -27.59
CA ILE A 604 6.10 -30.86 -26.49
C ILE A 604 5.26 -31.00 -25.22
N SER A 605 4.43 -30.02 -24.89
CA SER A 605 3.57 -30.04 -23.70
C SER A 605 2.24 -30.83 -23.91
N CYS A 606 2.03 -31.47 -25.06
CA CYS A 606 0.84 -32.22 -25.41
C CYS A 606 -0.48 -31.40 -25.28
N ILE A 607 -0.44 -30.09 -25.49
CA ILE A 607 -1.64 -29.23 -25.48
C ILE A 607 -2.14 -28.91 -26.89
N PHE A 608 -1.35 -29.18 -27.93
CA PHE A 608 -1.59 -28.82 -29.32
C PHE A 608 -2.96 -29.29 -29.82
N ASP A 609 -3.28 -30.59 -29.68
CA ASP A 609 -4.52 -31.16 -30.16
C ASP A 609 -5.75 -30.54 -29.53
N TYR A 610 -5.68 -30.26 -28.20
CA TYR A 610 -6.73 -29.54 -27.50
C TYR A 610 -6.92 -28.13 -28.07
N VAL A 611 -5.82 -27.40 -28.30
CA VAL A 611 -5.87 -26.03 -28.82
C VAL A 611 -6.43 -26.02 -30.25
N MET A 612 -6.03 -26.96 -31.09
CA MET A 612 -6.50 -27.05 -32.47
C MET A 612 -7.98 -27.46 -32.57
N GLY A 613 -8.53 -28.12 -31.55
CA GLY A 613 -9.96 -28.38 -31.42
C GLY A 613 -10.81 -27.19 -31.00
N LEU A 614 -10.21 -26.09 -30.58
CA LEU A 614 -10.94 -24.88 -30.21
C LEU A 614 -11.28 -24.04 -31.45
N PRO A 615 -12.44 -23.33 -31.48
CA PRO A 615 -12.85 -22.53 -32.64
C PRO A 615 -11.84 -21.45 -33.04
N LEU A 616 -11.21 -20.77 -32.05
CA LEU A 616 -10.22 -19.72 -32.27
C LEU A 616 -8.77 -20.20 -32.07
N LYS A 617 -8.57 -21.50 -31.92
CA LYS A 617 -7.25 -22.12 -31.76
C LYS A 617 -6.39 -21.36 -30.72
N PHE A 618 -5.18 -20.92 -31.09
CA PHE A 618 -4.27 -20.20 -30.26
C PHE A 618 -4.76 -18.80 -29.81
N ASP A 619 -5.70 -18.20 -30.54
CA ASP A 619 -6.30 -16.91 -30.22
C ASP A 619 -7.44 -17.03 -29.20
N THR A 620 -7.78 -18.26 -28.79
CA THR A 620 -8.81 -18.50 -27.76
C THR A 620 -8.41 -17.87 -26.45
N LYS A 621 -9.26 -16.97 -25.91
CA LYS A 621 -9.07 -16.33 -24.61
C LYS A 621 -9.34 -17.32 -23.49
N ILE A 622 -8.41 -17.43 -22.55
CA ILE A 622 -8.44 -18.32 -21.37
C ILE A 622 -8.26 -17.53 -20.09
N GLY A 623 -8.37 -18.18 -18.96
CA GLY A 623 -8.25 -17.56 -17.65
C GLY A 623 -9.61 -17.15 -17.07
N ARG A 624 -9.61 -16.20 -16.15
CA ARG A 624 -10.81 -15.79 -15.40
C ARG A 624 -11.95 -15.25 -16.30
N ASP A 625 -11.58 -14.53 -17.36
CA ASP A 625 -12.52 -13.88 -18.29
C ASP A 625 -12.69 -14.65 -19.61
N GLY A 626 -12.20 -15.88 -19.68
CA GLY A 626 -12.21 -16.71 -20.87
C GLY A 626 -12.72 -18.13 -20.60
N ILE A 627 -12.34 -19.06 -21.48
CA ILE A 627 -12.68 -20.46 -21.31
C ILE A 627 -11.96 -21.03 -20.09
N GLY A 628 -12.70 -21.69 -19.20
CA GLY A 628 -12.14 -22.39 -18.06
C GLY A 628 -11.28 -23.58 -18.51
N LEU A 629 -10.13 -23.74 -17.86
CA LEU A 629 -9.20 -24.84 -18.11
C LEU A 629 -9.25 -25.85 -16.97
N SER A 630 -9.16 -27.15 -17.32
CA SER A 630 -8.87 -28.15 -16.32
C SER A 630 -7.47 -27.94 -15.73
N GLN A 631 -7.21 -28.47 -14.53
CA GLN A 631 -5.91 -28.32 -13.88
C GLN A 631 -4.76 -28.91 -14.71
N GLY A 632 -5.01 -30.03 -15.40
CA GLY A 632 -4.04 -30.61 -16.33
C GLY A 632 -3.80 -29.77 -17.59
N GLN A 633 -4.84 -29.11 -18.15
CA GLN A 633 -4.67 -28.19 -19.27
C GLN A 633 -3.87 -26.95 -18.84
N LYS A 634 -4.15 -26.40 -17.65
CA LYS A 634 -3.41 -25.30 -17.06
C LYS A 634 -1.92 -25.65 -16.93
N GLN A 635 -1.59 -26.84 -16.38
CA GLN A 635 -0.21 -27.28 -16.26
C GLN A 635 0.47 -27.43 -17.62
N ARG A 636 -0.18 -28.00 -18.61
CA ARG A 636 0.37 -28.16 -19.98
C ARG A 636 0.69 -26.80 -20.62
N ILE A 637 -0.14 -25.77 -20.41
CA ILE A 637 0.16 -24.41 -20.89
C ILE A 637 1.37 -23.81 -20.15
N LEU A 638 1.51 -24.04 -18.83
CA LEU A 638 2.67 -23.58 -18.06
C LEU A 638 3.96 -24.28 -18.53
N ILE A 639 3.89 -25.56 -18.86
CA ILE A 639 5.01 -26.30 -19.46
C ILE A 639 5.34 -25.72 -20.85
N ALA A 640 4.32 -25.48 -21.71
CA ALA A 640 4.52 -24.86 -23.02
C ALA A 640 5.20 -23.48 -22.90
N ARG A 641 4.83 -22.67 -21.90
CA ARG A 641 5.48 -21.38 -21.58
C ARG A 641 6.96 -21.53 -21.29
N ALA A 642 7.33 -22.50 -20.46
CA ALA A 642 8.73 -22.78 -20.14
C ALA A 642 9.52 -23.28 -21.35
N VAL A 643 8.91 -24.13 -22.19
CA VAL A 643 9.51 -24.66 -23.41
C VAL A 643 9.69 -23.58 -24.48
N TYR A 644 8.66 -22.73 -24.71
CA TYR A 644 8.71 -21.63 -25.68
C TYR A 644 9.89 -20.68 -25.44
N LYS A 645 10.17 -20.42 -24.18
CA LYS A 645 11.27 -19.55 -23.75
C LYS A 645 12.65 -20.09 -24.16
N ASN A 646 12.81 -21.39 -24.34
CA ASN A 646 14.04 -22.10 -24.66
C ASN A 646 15.24 -21.75 -23.74
N PRO A 647 15.12 -21.89 -22.43
CA PRO A 647 16.09 -21.42 -21.43
C PRO A 647 17.31 -22.34 -21.31
N GLU A 648 18.41 -21.83 -20.70
CA GLU A 648 19.57 -22.65 -20.29
C GLU A 648 19.28 -23.50 -19.04
N TYR A 649 18.43 -22.99 -18.15
CA TYR A 649 18.05 -23.64 -16.88
C TYR A 649 16.54 -23.88 -16.84
N ILE A 650 16.14 -25.04 -16.36
CA ILE A 650 14.73 -25.41 -16.24
C ILE A 650 14.44 -25.83 -14.80
N PHE A 651 13.41 -25.23 -14.21
CA PHE A 651 12.94 -25.56 -12.86
C PHE A 651 11.49 -26.01 -12.92
N LEU A 652 11.23 -27.24 -12.50
CA LEU A 652 9.89 -27.83 -12.50
C LEU A 652 9.53 -28.20 -11.07
N ASP A 653 8.54 -27.52 -10.52
CA ASP A 653 8.01 -27.79 -9.19
C ASP A 653 6.65 -28.47 -9.31
N GLU A 654 6.64 -29.80 -9.13
CA GLU A 654 5.45 -30.64 -9.24
C GLU A 654 4.65 -30.47 -10.56
N ALA A 655 5.36 -30.22 -11.65
CA ALA A 655 4.77 -29.83 -12.92
C ALA A 655 3.89 -30.89 -13.60
N THR A 656 3.88 -32.14 -13.12
CA THR A 656 3.12 -33.25 -13.73
C THR A 656 2.05 -33.81 -12.81
N ASN A 657 1.87 -33.32 -11.59
CA ASN A 657 0.98 -33.92 -10.59
C ASN A 657 -0.50 -34.00 -10.98
N SER A 658 -1.00 -33.03 -11.76
CA SER A 658 -2.41 -32.96 -12.19
C SER A 658 -2.66 -33.60 -13.56
N LEU A 659 -1.67 -34.34 -14.13
CA LEU A 659 -1.79 -34.97 -15.42
C LEU A 659 -2.25 -36.40 -15.25
N ASP A 660 -3.05 -36.87 -16.23
CA ASP A 660 -3.38 -38.27 -16.36
C ASP A 660 -2.15 -39.09 -16.83
N ALA A 661 -2.07 -40.36 -16.47
CA ALA A 661 -0.89 -41.19 -16.67
C ALA A 661 -0.40 -41.26 -18.14
N ASN A 662 -1.33 -41.25 -19.12
CA ASN A 662 -0.99 -41.29 -20.54
C ASN A 662 -0.34 -40.01 -21.04
N ASN A 663 -0.89 -38.83 -20.65
CA ASN A 663 -0.32 -37.56 -21.02
C ASN A 663 0.98 -37.26 -20.22
N GLU A 664 1.05 -37.67 -18.95
CA GLU A 664 2.27 -37.56 -18.17
C GLU A 664 3.44 -38.29 -18.86
N ARG A 665 3.26 -39.56 -19.24
CA ARG A 665 4.31 -40.33 -19.89
C ARG A 665 4.80 -39.66 -21.19
N LYS A 666 3.87 -39.24 -22.06
CA LYS A 666 4.22 -38.54 -23.30
C LYS A 666 4.96 -37.23 -23.09
N ILE A 667 4.52 -36.44 -22.10
CA ILE A 667 5.15 -35.16 -21.75
C ILE A 667 6.54 -35.41 -21.21
N VAL A 668 6.75 -36.39 -20.31
CA VAL A 668 8.07 -36.73 -19.79
C VAL A 668 9.00 -37.16 -20.93
N GLU A 669 8.57 -38.03 -21.82
CA GLU A 669 9.35 -38.47 -23.00
C GLU A 669 9.72 -37.28 -23.91
N ASN A 670 8.82 -36.34 -24.16
CA ASN A 670 9.07 -35.14 -24.95
C ASN A 670 10.02 -34.19 -24.25
N LEU A 671 9.86 -34.00 -22.93
CA LEU A 671 10.69 -33.15 -22.13
C LEU A 671 12.10 -33.70 -21.97
N ASP A 672 12.30 -35.02 -21.86
CA ASP A 672 13.63 -35.66 -21.82
C ASP A 672 14.45 -35.35 -23.09
N ARG A 673 13.78 -35.24 -24.24
CA ARG A 673 14.42 -34.79 -25.49
C ARG A 673 14.77 -33.30 -25.44
N PHE A 674 13.89 -32.47 -24.86
CA PHE A 674 14.09 -31.03 -24.74
C PHE A 674 15.16 -30.65 -23.71
N TYR A 675 15.39 -31.52 -22.71
CA TYR A 675 16.39 -31.28 -21.64
C TYR A 675 17.83 -31.48 -22.12
N LYS A 676 18.06 -32.10 -23.26
CA LYS A 676 19.44 -32.36 -23.73
C LYS A 676 20.29 -31.10 -23.80
N GLY A 677 21.39 -31.08 -23.05
CA GLY A 677 22.29 -29.95 -22.94
C GLY A 677 21.85 -28.82 -22.01
N LYS A 678 20.70 -28.93 -21.36
CA LYS A 678 20.18 -27.95 -20.41
C LYS A 678 20.40 -28.43 -18.97
N THR A 679 20.50 -27.48 -18.05
CA THR A 679 20.55 -27.76 -16.61
C THR A 679 19.12 -27.79 -16.07
N VAL A 680 18.69 -28.96 -15.57
CA VAL A 680 17.31 -29.16 -15.17
C VAL A 680 17.22 -29.53 -13.70
N VAL A 681 16.30 -28.88 -12.98
CA VAL A 681 15.96 -29.19 -11.59
C VAL A 681 14.46 -29.57 -11.54
N ILE A 682 14.17 -30.76 -11.06
CA ILE A 682 12.82 -31.29 -10.97
C ILE A 682 12.50 -31.59 -9.51
N VAL A 683 11.51 -30.93 -8.96
CA VAL A 683 10.90 -31.37 -7.69
C VAL A 683 9.72 -32.29 -8.05
N ALA A 684 9.84 -33.55 -7.71
CA ALA A 684 8.84 -34.54 -8.05
C ALA A 684 8.46 -35.42 -6.86
N HIS A 685 7.18 -35.80 -6.88
CA HIS A 685 6.62 -36.79 -5.96
C HIS A 685 6.35 -38.13 -6.64
N ARG A 686 6.55 -38.26 -7.97
CA ARG A 686 6.31 -39.47 -8.72
C ARG A 686 7.62 -40.11 -9.17
N LEU A 687 7.69 -41.43 -9.00
CA LEU A 687 8.86 -42.23 -9.37
C LEU A 687 9.17 -42.16 -10.85
N SER A 688 8.15 -42.12 -11.74
CA SER A 688 8.26 -41.96 -13.19
C SER A 688 9.14 -40.77 -13.62
N THR A 689 9.07 -39.69 -12.88
CA THR A 689 9.79 -38.45 -13.20
C THR A 689 11.21 -38.43 -12.65
N VAL A 690 11.47 -39.19 -11.57
CA VAL A 690 12.74 -39.19 -10.83
C VAL A 690 13.73 -40.25 -11.31
N LYS A 691 13.22 -41.39 -11.77
CA LYS A 691 14.03 -42.57 -12.10
C LYS A 691 15.16 -42.31 -13.13
N ASN A 692 14.88 -41.45 -14.11
CA ASN A 692 15.81 -41.15 -15.22
C ASN A 692 16.74 -39.94 -14.89
N ALA A 693 16.68 -39.35 -13.69
CA ALA A 693 17.54 -38.23 -13.33
C ALA A 693 19.00 -38.67 -13.19
N ASP A 694 19.91 -37.82 -13.70
CA ASP A 694 21.36 -38.01 -13.55
C ASP A 694 21.80 -37.97 -12.08
N GLN A 695 21.06 -37.19 -11.27
CA GLN A 695 21.30 -37.03 -9.84
C GLN A 695 19.98 -36.92 -9.11
N ILE A 696 19.87 -37.58 -7.96
CA ILE A 696 18.75 -37.47 -7.04
C ILE A 696 19.28 -36.93 -5.72
N VAL A 697 18.62 -35.90 -5.18
CA VAL A 697 18.93 -35.29 -3.88
C VAL A 697 17.71 -35.44 -3.00
N VAL A 698 17.87 -36.09 -1.87
CA VAL A 698 16.81 -36.29 -0.89
C VAL A 698 16.92 -35.21 0.19
N ILE A 699 15.82 -34.45 0.38
CA ILE A 699 15.73 -33.41 1.41
C ILE A 699 14.73 -33.85 2.47
N ASP A 700 15.16 -33.85 3.72
CA ASP A 700 14.33 -34.08 4.86
C ASP A 700 14.56 -33.02 5.95
N HIS A 701 13.48 -32.46 6.51
CA HIS A 701 13.53 -31.39 7.52
C HIS A 701 14.53 -30.26 7.19
N GLY A 702 14.56 -29.83 5.91
CA GLY A 702 15.42 -28.75 5.46
C GLY A 702 16.89 -29.12 5.25
N LYS A 703 17.27 -30.40 5.34
CA LYS A 703 18.65 -30.90 5.17
C LYS A 703 18.75 -31.89 4.02
N VAL A 704 19.90 -31.92 3.34
CA VAL A 704 20.21 -32.96 2.39
C VAL A 704 20.65 -34.22 3.17
N VAL A 705 19.88 -35.33 3.02
CA VAL A 705 20.16 -36.58 3.71
C VAL A 705 20.80 -37.62 2.83
N GLU A 706 20.49 -37.64 1.52
CA GLU A 706 21.06 -38.56 0.57
C GLU A 706 21.26 -37.90 -0.81
N THR A 707 22.32 -38.31 -1.51
CA THR A 707 22.57 -37.90 -2.89
C THR A 707 23.10 -39.11 -3.67
N GLY A 708 22.58 -39.34 -4.89
CA GLY A 708 22.99 -40.45 -5.73
C GLY A 708 22.14 -40.58 -6.99
N THR A 709 22.17 -41.74 -7.63
CA THR A 709 21.25 -42.14 -8.71
C THR A 709 20.17 -43.07 -8.18
N HIS A 710 19.12 -43.33 -8.96
CA HIS A 710 18.04 -44.26 -8.60
C HIS A 710 18.59 -45.61 -8.09
N ASP A 711 19.51 -46.23 -8.86
CA ASP A 711 20.05 -47.53 -8.55
C ASP A 711 20.90 -47.51 -7.28
N THR A 712 21.78 -46.50 -7.11
CA THR A 712 22.63 -46.40 -5.92
C THR A 712 21.85 -46.14 -4.64
N LEU A 713 20.81 -45.30 -4.70
CA LEU A 713 19.98 -44.95 -3.55
C LEU A 713 18.99 -46.09 -3.16
N THR A 714 18.51 -46.85 -4.17
CA THR A 714 17.64 -48.01 -3.92
C THR A 714 18.42 -49.14 -3.22
N LEU A 715 19.69 -49.36 -3.59
CA LEU A 715 20.57 -50.30 -2.94
C LEU A 715 20.92 -49.95 -1.52
N LYS A 716 21.04 -48.63 -1.19
CA LYS A 716 21.32 -48.15 0.19
C LYS A 716 20.20 -48.41 1.16
N LYS A 717 18.94 -48.64 0.68
CA LYS A 717 17.73 -48.84 1.50
C LYS A 717 17.48 -47.70 2.52
N GLY A 718 17.91 -46.51 2.24
CA GLY A 718 17.77 -45.31 3.10
C GLY A 718 16.47 -44.56 2.93
N ALA A 719 16.51 -43.23 3.16
CA ALA A 719 15.33 -42.35 3.05
C ALA A 719 14.69 -42.37 1.66
N TYR A 720 15.49 -42.39 0.59
CA TYR A 720 14.99 -42.54 -0.77
C TYR A 720 14.19 -43.83 -0.98
N PHE A 721 14.72 -44.95 -0.52
CA PHE A 721 14.07 -46.25 -0.64
C PHE A 721 12.72 -46.26 0.07
N GLN A 722 12.61 -45.66 1.23
CA GLN A 722 11.34 -45.57 1.99
C GLN A 722 10.30 -44.74 1.21
N LEU A 723 10.71 -43.60 0.59
CA LEU A 723 9.84 -42.79 -0.24
C LEU A 723 9.32 -43.57 -1.46
N VAL A 724 10.18 -44.32 -2.14
CA VAL A 724 9.81 -45.14 -3.29
C VAL A 724 8.90 -46.28 -2.90
N LYS A 725 9.20 -46.97 -1.78
CA LYS A 725 8.39 -48.05 -1.26
C LYS A 725 6.97 -47.61 -0.93
N ASN A 726 6.84 -46.49 -0.24
CA ASN A 726 5.53 -45.93 0.10
C ASN A 726 4.71 -45.56 -1.14
N GLN A 727 5.37 -45.10 -2.22
CA GLN A 727 4.69 -44.80 -3.48
C GLN A 727 4.23 -46.09 -4.22
N LEU A 728 5.00 -47.14 -4.20
CA LEU A 728 4.65 -48.42 -4.79
C LEU A 728 3.52 -49.09 -4.03
N GLU A 729 3.48 -48.99 -2.72
CA GLU A 729 2.42 -49.54 -1.85
C GLU A 729 1.09 -48.74 -1.97
N LEU A 730 1.14 -47.43 -2.28
CA LEU A 730 -0.06 -46.60 -2.54
C LEU A 730 -0.57 -46.70 -3.98
N GLY A 731 0.22 -47.27 -4.86
CA GLY A 731 -0.10 -47.45 -6.30
C GLY A 731 -0.69 -48.81 -6.67
N ASN A 732 -0.96 -49.69 -5.70
CA ASN A 732 -1.65 -50.96 -5.90
C ASN A 732 -3.13 -50.89 -5.54
#